data_b9a66cdf7d07c5a0857d2d0bcfa6b0f7
#
_entry.id   b9a66cdf7d07c5a0857d2d0bcfa6b0f7
#
_cell.length_a   1.000
_cell.length_b   1.000
_cell.length_c   1.000
_cell.angle_alpha   90.00
_cell.angle_beta   90.00
_cell.angle_gamma   90.00
#
_symmetry.space_group_name_H-M   'P 1'
#
loop_
_entity.id
_entity.type
_entity.pdbx_description
1 polymer ?
#
loop_
_entity_poly.entity_id
_entity_poly.type
_entity_poly.pdbx_seq_one_letter_code
_entity_poly.pdbx_strand_id
1 'polypeptide(L)'
;MRFQGSRGVGRRFCGLLWCGALLFFARPAFAQGNPGERAQRGTVQAVQVDARTTILVSPGAPTAIQKAAEDLASDFQKVFGALPKIIGSEREAGATTIVVGEKSELPEAIRPAGLDAAESFSISTADVRWNPNMPSKTVVLAGADMRGSIYAVYQFSQEYLGVDPMYYWTDNEPARRTRLTIPASLNEMFPAPAFKYRGLFLNDEDLLTGWAPGAKDGAGISLAVWNKVFETILRLKGNMVVPGTWIFPDDPQVKLAGQRGLIVTQHHAIPLGVNVARWPAGVTYNYSTHPEILERAWKDAVASYAPNQEILWSVGLRGLSDVTYASMDPSVAGNDKALGQLISKAIVDQIAIVRAVHPDAKFVTDFWQEGARLVHQGDLTIPPEVIRVWADTGYGHLQDDGQVTAGEGAYYHVAMMNDRANQLTEMVPVERIVSELGRYEKAGATQYILLNTSDVRPVSMTTTAVMDLAWKGSLPGGSDAAADFYRAWAAKQFGSRAAGAVARVYEAYFKAPAHDDADPPHDYGDQLYHTEARQMMLTYMIDAPLETISAQSPKWTPPRFLSPALGRNVGKDWLRETAAKEIQQCGDAQPRWDAVWKQALAAEPLVDAARLPFYRAQVLAMIAINRESNRMLFLVAGAIQNLEKGNTVQARQEIAETRAAFEEIDQAEAGAEYGKWKNWYRGDWLTGIYRTRQDVEIFEKFLDDPLTHLAPPLVWTDWEAYYHIMHYEGDRSVEVK
;
A
#
# COMPACT_ATOMS: atom_id res chain seq x y z
N MET A 1 -33.91 -27.54 -36.34
CA MET A 1 -34.98 -27.11 -37.25
C MET A 1 -34.69 -25.73 -37.77
N ARG A 2 -34.58 -25.56 -39.08
CA ARG A 2 -34.38 -24.31 -39.81
C ARG A 2 -35.65 -23.46 -39.82
N PHE A 3 -35.50 -22.11 -39.90
CA PHE A 3 -36.13 -21.18 -40.84
C PHE A 3 -35.63 -19.77 -40.47
N GLN A 4 -34.84 -19.06 -41.25
CA GLN A 4 -35.11 -18.17 -42.41
C GLN A 4 -36.37 -17.32 -42.17
N GLY A 5 -36.42 -15.98 -42.26
CA GLY A 5 -35.72 -14.94 -42.97
C GLY A 5 -36.78 -13.91 -43.40
N SER A 6 -36.43 -12.64 -43.55
CA SER A 6 -36.79 -11.70 -44.64
C SER A 6 -36.89 -10.24 -44.14
N ARG A 7 -36.05 -9.35 -44.64
CA ARG A 7 -36.27 -8.22 -45.58
C ARG A 7 -37.56 -7.40 -45.31
N GLY A 8 -37.49 -6.11 -45.00
CA GLY A 8 -37.02 -5.03 -45.77
C GLY A 8 -37.90 -3.79 -45.56
N VAL A 9 -37.42 -2.67 -46.08
CA VAL A 9 -38.11 -1.42 -46.50
C VAL A 9 -38.07 -0.28 -45.47
N GLY A 10 -37.32 0.73 -45.89
CA GLY A 10 -37.15 2.01 -45.24
C GLY A 10 -38.28 3.00 -45.48
N ARG A 11 -38.24 4.06 -44.70
CA ARG A 11 -38.82 5.38 -45.08
C ARG A 11 -38.06 6.48 -44.36
N ARG A 12 -37.60 7.43 -45.17
CA ARG A 12 -37.09 8.75 -44.76
C ARG A 12 -38.23 9.59 -44.19
N PHE A 13 -37.98 10.40 -43.16
CA PHE A 13 -38.55 11.74 -43.06
C PHE A 13 -37.69 12.70 -42.25
N CYS A 14 -37.65 13.93 -42.71
CA CYS A 14 -37.00 15.17 -42.25
C CYS A 14 -37.14 15.46 -40.73
N GLY A 15 -36.11 15.89 -40.03
CA GLY A 15 -35.71 17.29 -39.94
C GLY A 15 -36.42 18.09 -38.87
N LEU A 16 -35.73 18.37 -37.74
CA LEU A 16 -35.92 19.64 -37.01
C LEU A 16 -34.65 19.90 -36.20
N LEU A 17 -33.98 20.98 -36.55
CA LEU A 17 -32.85 21.56 -35.82
C LEU A 17 -33.32 22.05 -34.44
N TRP A 18 -32.62 21.61 -33.36
CA TRP A 18 -32.57 22.36 -32.12
C TRP A 18 -31.10 22.66 -31.80
N CYS A 19 -30.74 23.94 -31.92
CA CYS A 19 -29.48 24.48 -31.44
C CYS A 19 -29.49 24.50 -29.88
N GLY A 20 -28.79 23.57 -29.29
CA GLY A 20 -28.40 23.65 -27.87
C GLY A 20 -26.95 24.12 -27.81
N ALA A 21 -26.71 25.30 -27.26
CA ALA A 21 -25.39 25.86 -27.04
C ALA A 21 -24.65 25.05 -25.99
N LEU A 22 -23.70 24.23 -26.40
CA LEU A 22 -22.68 23.62 -25.53
C LEU A 22 -21.60 24.65 -25.25
N LEU A 23 -21.60 25.20 -24.07
CA LEU A 23 -20.48 25.96 -23.51
C LEU A 23 -19.32 25.01 -23.24
N PHE A 24 -18.40 24.93 -24.17
CA PHE A 24 -17.09 24.32 -23.94
C PHE A 24 -16.26 25.24 -23.04
N PHE A 25 -16.04 24.86 -21.79
CA PHE A 25 -14.93 25.38 -20.99
C PHE A 25 -13.63 24.74 -21.50
N ALA A 26 -12.96 25.43 -22.42
CA ALA A 26 -11.58 25.07 -22.79
C ALA A 26 -10.65 25.36 -21.61
N ARG A 27 -10.00 24.34 -21.07
CA ARG A 27 -8.82 24.47 -20.21
C ARG A 27 -7.62 24.87 -21.07
N PRO A 28 -6.74 25.80 -20.64
CA PRO A 28 -5.57 26.15 -21.41
C PRO A 28 -4.54 25.01 -21.39
N ALA A 29 -4.24 24.50 -22.58
CA ALA A 29 -3.07 23.66 -22.82
C ALA A 29 -1.81 24.53 -22.63
N PHE A 30 -0.82 24.04 -21.89
CA PHE A 30 0.51 24.64 -21.82
C PHE A 30 1.18 24.52 -23.21
N ALA A 31 1.13 25.59 -23.99
CA ALA A 31 1.90 25.74 -25.21
C ALA A 31 3.35 26.12 -24.86
N GLN A 32 4.30 25.34 -25.32
CA GLN A 32 5.70 25.74 -25.42
C GLN A 32 5.80 26.86 -26.48
N GLY A 33 5.92 28.11 -26.04
CA GLY A 33 6.12 29.26 -26.91
C GLY A 33 7.59 29.49 -27.21
N ASN A 34 7.90 29.65 -28.48
CA ASN A 34 9.19 30.10 -29.01
C ASN A 34 9.62 31.48 -28.44
N PRO A 35 10.91 31.74 -28.20
CA PRO A 35 11.40 33.03 -27.71
C PRO A 35 11.55 34.00 -28.88
N GLY A 36 10.58 34.84 -29.10
CA GLY A 36 10.71 35.88 -30.13
C GLY A 36 9.51 36.75 -30.38
N GLU A 37 8.84 37.27 -29.34
CA GLU A 37 7.98 38.45 -29.52
C GLU A 37 8.11 39.37 -28.30
N ARG A 38 8.60 40.59 -28.56
CA ARG A 38 8.61 41.68 -27.59
C ARG A 38 7.19 42.17 -27.37
N ALA A 39 6.47 41.58 -26.40
CA ALA A 39 5.27 42.17 -25.85
C ALA A 39 5.64 43.09 -24.69
N GLN A 40 5.01 44.27 -24.63
CA GLN A 40 5.16 45.28 -23.60
C GLN A 40 5.08 44.66 -22.20
N ARG A 41 6.18 44.75 -21.43
CA ARG A 41 6.24 44.34 -20.04
C ARG A 41 5.45 45.34 -19.18
N GLY A 42 4.19 45.09 -18.98
CA GLY A 42 3.53 45.44 -17.72
C GLY A 42 4.28 44.64 -16.63
N THR A 43 4.80 45.33 -15.61
CA THR A 43 5.43 44.69 -14.44
C THR A 43 4.37 43.83 -13.76
N VAL A 44 4.37 42.53 -14.05
CA VAL A 44 3.56 41.59 -13.28
C VAL A 44 4.12 41.63 -11.87
N GLN A 45 3.37 42.20 -10.93
CA GLN A 45 3.75 42.17 -9.52
C GLN A 45 3.84 40.69 -9.11
N ALA A 46 4.94 40.30 -8.51
CA ALA A 46 5.22 38.92 -8.15
C ALA A 46 5.69 38.81 -6.70
N VAL A 47 5.30 37.74 -6.03
CA VAL A 47 5.83 37.38 -4.71
C VAL A 47 7.11 36.57 -4.91
N GLN A 48 8.20 37.01 -4.29
CA GLN A 48 9.48 36.33 -4.31
C GLN A 48 9.64 35.49 -3.06
N VAL A 49 9.71 34.18 -3.22
CA VAL A 49 9.96 33.20 -2.14
C VAL A 49 11.41 32.76 -2.22
N ASP A 50 12.17 32.89 -1.15
CA ASP A 50 13.56 32.52 -1.06
C ASP A 50 13.93 32.08 0.38
N ALA A 51 15.20 31.88 0.66
CA ALA A 51 15.73 31.46 1.96
C ALA A 51 15.39 32.42 3.13
N ARG A 52 14.96 33.65 2.86
CA ARG A 52 14.61 34.67 3.88
C ARG A 52 13.12 34.73 4.16
N THR A 53 12.32 33.97 3.43
CA THR A 53 10.88 33.87 3.66
C THR A 53 10.60 33.36 5.08
N THR A 54 9.63 33.95 5.77
CA THR A 54 9.18 33.48 7.08
C THR A 54 7.90 32.65 6.94
N ILE A 55 7.70 31.71 7.86
CA ILE A 55 6.46 30.91 7.93
C ILE A 55 5.74 31.29 9.20
N LEU A 56 4.54 31.85 9.06
CA LEU A 56 3.70 32.29 10.19
C LEU A 56 2.64 31.22 10.48
N VAL A 57 2.70 30.67 11.70
CA VAL A 57 1.70 29.72 12.23
C VAL A 57 1.33 30.17 13.62
N SER A 58 0.03 30.21 13.93
CA SER A 58 -0.44 30.57 15.27
C SER A 58 0.15 29.61 16.32
N PRO A 59 0.67 30.09 17.46
CA PRO A 59 1.08 29.23 18.56
C PRO A 59 -0.02 28.35 19.12
N GLY A 60 -1.28 28.74 18.94
CA GLY A 60 -2.48 27.96 19.33
C GLY A 60 -2.96 27.00 18.26
N ALA A 61 -2.33 26.95 17.09
CA ALA A 61 -2.71 26.02 16.03
C ALA A 61 -2.53 24.54 16.48
N PRO A 62 -3.35 23.61 15.98
CA PRO A 62 -3.18 22.18 16.23
C PRO A 62 -1.76 21.71 15.97
N THR A 63 -1.24 20.78 16.78
CA THR A 63 0.10 20.20 16.65
C THR A 63 0.37 19.68 15.23
N ALA A 64 -0.65 19.16 14.56
CA ALA A 64 -0.53 18.64 13.20
C ALA A 64 -0.24 19.74 12.17
N ILE A 65 -0.81 20.93 12.31
CA ILE A 65 -0.50 22.11 11.46
C ILE A 65 0.93 22.60 11.76
N GLN A 66 1.35 22.62 13.02
CA GLN A 66 2.72 22.99 13.39
C GLN A 66 3.74 22.04 12.76
N LYS A 67 3.47 20.73 12.82
CA LYS A 67 4.33 19.71 12.15
C LYS A 67 4.37 19.86 10.63
N ALA A 68 3.26 20.20 9.99
CA ALA A 68 3.25 20.47 8.56
C ALA A 68 4.09 21.72 8.22
N ALA A 69 4.08 22.74 9.06
CA ALA A 69 4.96 23.92 8.88
C ALA A 69 6.45 23.59 9.10
N GLU A 70 6.78 22.69 10.02
CA GLU A 70 8.14 22.16 10.19
C GLU A 70 8.60 21.38 8.95
N ASP A 71 7.71 20.56 8.36
CA ASP A 71 7.99 19.87 7.10
C ASP A 71 8.19 20.86 5.94
N LEU A 72 7.37 21.93 5.86
CA LEU A 72 7.56 23.00 4.90
C LEU A 72 8.93 23.67 5.06
N ALA A 73 9.34 23.95 6.30
CA ALA A 73 10.66 24.50 6.58
C ALA A 73 11.80 23.56 6.13
N SER A 74 11.62 22.24 6.35
CA SER A 74 12.55 21.24 5.84
C SER A 74 12.60 21.22 4.31
N ASP A 75 11.46 21.39 3.63
CA ASP A 75 11.41 21.49 2.17
C ASP A 75 12.12 22.74 1.65
N PHE A 76 12.00 23.86 2.35
CA PHE A 76 12.80 25.07 2.07
C PHE A 76 14.29 24.81 2.17
N GLN A 77 14.74 24.07 3.18
CA GLN A 77 16.15 23.69 3.31
C GLN A 77 16.61 22.83 2.13
N LYS A 78 15.78 21.92 1.64
CA LYS A 78 16.11 21.13 0.44
C LYS A 78 16.24 22.03 -0.80
N VAL A 79 15.30 22.96 -1.00
CA VAL A 79 15.21 23.77 -2.21
C VAL A 79 16.15 24.97 -2.18
N PHE A 80 16.19 25.73 -1.08
CA PHE A 80 16.94 27.00 -0.98
C PHE A 80 18.23 26.90 -0.15
N GLY A 81 18.47 25.77 0.51
CA GLY A 81 19.70 25.54 1.28
C GLY A 81 19.70 26.11 2.70
N ALA A 82 18.58 26.67 3.16
CA ALA A 82 18.43 27.21 4.51
C ALA A 82 17.05 26.93 5.09
N LEU A 83 16.97 26.75 6.41
CA LEU A 83 15.72 26.66 7.14
C LEU A 83 15.11 28.06 7.29
N PRO A 84 13.87 28.28 6.86
CA PRO A 84 13.15 29.51 7.13
C PRO A 84 12.81 29.61 8.62
N LYS A 85 12.65 30.84 9.12
CA LYS A 85 12.17 31.07 10.48
C LYS A 85 10.66 30.77 10.53
N ILE A 86 10.25 29.84 11.40
CA ILE A 86 8.85 29.68 11.77
C ILE A 86 8.56 30.69 12.91
N ILE A 87 7.54 31.51 12.74
CA ILE A 87 7.16 32.58 13.65
C ILE A 87 5.74 32.40 14.17
N GLY A 88 5.50 32.81 15.41
CA GLY A 88 4.19 32.75 16.05
C GLY A 88 3.46 34.11 16.12
N SER A 89 4.12 35.19 15.66
CA SER A 89 3.58 36.54 15.73
C SER A 89 3.76 37.30 14.42
N GLU A 90 2.72 37.96 13.99
CA GLU A 90 2.70 38.85 12.83
C GLU A 90 3.80 39.95 12.88
N ARG A 91 4.18 40.39 14.10
CA ARG A 91 5.23 41.40 14.29
C ARG A 91 6.61 40.94 13.83
N GLU A 92 6.81 39.63 13.73
CA GLU A 92 8.07 39.02 13.28
C GLU A 92 8.09 38.73 11.76
N ALA A 93 6.99 39.05 11.06
CA ALA A 93 6.84 38.79 9.63
C ALA A 93 7.92 39.50 8.81
N GLY A 94 8.49 38.77 7.86
CA GLY A 94 9.50 39.24 6.91
C GLY A 94 8.91 39.98 5.71
N ALA A 95 9.77 40.35 4.75
CA ALA A 95 9.35 40.97 3.49
C ALA A 95 8.48 40.01 2.65
N THR A 96 8.71 38.70 2.76
CA THR A 96 7.82 37.65 2.26
C THR A 96 7.48 36.71 3.41
N THR A 97 6.19 36.45 3.60
CA THR A 97 5.70 35.57 4.65
C THR A 97 4.71 34.55 4.06
N ILE A 98 4.84 33.28 4.43
CA ILE A 98 3.84 32.25 4.19
C ILE A 98 3.02 32.11 5.46
N VAL A 99 1.71 32.28 5.36
CA VAL A 99 0.78 32.10 6.47
C VAL A 99 0.06 30.78 6.33
N VAL A 100 0.06 29.98 7.38
CA VAL A 100 -0.59 28.65 7.41
C VAL A 100 -1.64 28.65 8.50
N GLY A 101 -2.87 28.21 8.18
CA GLY A 101 -3.90 28.05 9.19
C GLY A 101 -5.28 27.70 8.65
N GLU A 102 -6.17 27.40 9.57
CA GLU A 102 -7.60 27.22 9.27
C GLU A 102 -8.24 28.55 8.89
N LYS A 103 -9.17 28.52 7.92
CA LYS A 103 -9.91 29.69 7.47
C LYS A 103 -10.48 30.50 8.63
N SER A 104 -11.03 29.85 9.65
CA SER A 104 -11.62 30.45 10.84
C SER A 104 -10.64 31.29 11.68
N GLU A 105 -9.36 30.85 11.69
CA GLU A 105 -8.28 31.44 12.49
C GLU A 105 -7.52 32.56 11.76
N LEU A 106 -7.72 32.68 10.43
CA LEU A 106 -7.01 33.66 9.63
C LEU A 106 -7.63 35.06 9.79
N PRO A 107 -6.80 36.13 9.81
CA PRO A 107 -7.29 37.52 9.75
C PRO A 107 -8.22 37.74 8.54
N GLU A 108 -9.26 38.57 8.72
CA GLU A 108 -10.27 38.83 7.68
C GLU A 108 -9.66 39.27 6.34
N ALA A 109 -8.58 40.06 6.38
CA ALA A 109 -7.92 40.61 5.21
C ALA A 109 -7.31 39.52 4.26
N ILE A 110 -7.08 38.32 4.77
CA ILE A 110 -6.47 37.21 4.00
C ILE A 110 -7.33 35.95 4.01
N ARG A 111 -8.53 36.03 4.61
CA ARG A 111 -9.45 34.91 4.73
C ARG A 111 -10.07 34.58 3.39
N PRO A 112 -9.88 33.36 2.84
CA PRO A 112 -10.49 32.98 1.57
C PRO A 112 -12.01 32.86 1.68
N ALA A 113 -12.72 33.27 0.64
CA ALA A 113 -14.14 33.02 0.49
C ALA A 113 -14.40 31.63 -0.09
N GLY A 114 -15.55 31.01 0.19
CA GLY A 114 -16.02 29.77 -0.45
C GLY A 114 -15.26 28.51 -0.06
N LEU A 115 -14.52 28.51 1.04
CA LEU A 115 -13.77 27.37 1.56
C LEU A 115 -14.58 26.77 2.74
N ASP A 116 -15.58 25.93 2.42
CA ASP A 116 -16.56 25.46 3.41
C ASP A 116 -16.68 23.92 3.50
N ALA A 117 -16.25 23.21 2.47
CA ALA A 117 -16.28 21.75 2.48
C ALA A 117 -15.10 21.18 3.27
N ALA A 118 -15.32 20.13 4.06
CA ALA A 118 -14.29 19.48 4.84
C ALA A 118 -13.07 19.08 3.98
N GLU A 119 -11.88 19.32 4.51
CA GLU A 119 -10.59 19.06 3.88
C GLU A 119 -10.33 19.84 2.57
N SER A 120 -11.25 20.76 2.16
CA SER A 120 -10.94 21.68 1.08
C SER A 120 -9.92 22.73 1.53
N PHE A 121 -9.15 23.27 0.57
CA PHE A 121 -8.11 24.25 0.88
C PHE A 121 -7.84 25.21 -0.27
N SER A 122 -7.08 26.27 0.01
CA SER A 122 -6.68 27.25 -0.99
C SER A 122 -5.22 27.67 -0.84
N ILE A 123 -4.63 28.07 -1.97
CA ILE A 123 -3.31 28.70 -2.06
C ILE A 123 -3.54 30.05 -2.74
N SER A 124 -3.26 31.14 -2.03
CA SER A 124 -3.45 32.48 -2.57
C SER A 124 -2.31 33.43 -2.19
N THR A 125 -2.28 34.59 -2.82
CA THR A 125 -1.34 35.67 -2.49
C THR A 125 -2.11 36.92 -2.06
N ALA A 126 -1.52 37.66 -1.12
CA ALA A 126 -2.09 38.90 -0.62
C ALA A 126 -0.98 39.93 -0.31
N ASP A 127 -1.33 41.20 -0.41
CA ASP A 127 -0.51 42.30 0.06
C ASP A 127 -1.00 42.73 1.44
N VAL A 128 -0.26 42.36 2.48
CA VAL A 128 -0.62 42.66 3.87
C VAL A 128 0.52 43.41 4.56
N ARG A 129 0.18 44.36 5.38
CA ARG A 129 1.16 45.06 6.24
C ARG A 129 1.13 44.47 7.64
N TRP A 130 1.80 43.31 7.82
CA TRP A 130 1.97 42.70 9.13
C TRP A 130 2.77 43.61 10.08
N ASN A 131 3.80 44.23 9.54
CA ASN A 131 4.62 45.23 10.22
C ASN A 131 4.35 46.59 9.57
N PRO A 132 3.90 47.64 10.35
CA PRO A 132 3.66 48.96 9.80
C PRO A 132 4.82 49.58 9.04
N ASN A 133 6.06 49.19 9.40
CA ASN A 133 7.27 49.72 8.85
C ASN A 133 7.80 48.94 7.62
N MET A 134 7.17 47.81 7.28
CA MET A 134 7.60 46.96 6.18
C MET A 134 6.39 46.31 5.47
N PRO A 135 6.14 46.66 4.19
CA PRO A 135 5.15 45.99 3.41
C PRO A 135 5.58 44.54 3.20
N SER A 136 4.71 43.59 3.49
CA SER A 136 4.95 42.16 3.32
C SER A 136 4.13 41.64 2.16
N LYS A 137 4.79 40.85 1.29
CA LYS A 137 4.12 39.98 0.32
C LYS A 137 3.80 38.67 1.02
N THR A 138 2.56 38.24 0.93
CA THR A 138 2.05 37.07 1.67
C THR A 138 1.59 36.00 0.73
N VAL A 139 2.00 34.75 1.01
CA VAL A 139 1.36 33.53 0.48
C VAL A 139 0.47 32.98 1.59
N VAL A 140 -0.76 32.69 1.29
CA VAL A 140 -1.76 32.17 2.24
C VAL A 140 -2.07 30.72 1.91
N LEU A 141 -1.78 29.83 2.84
CA LEU A 141 -2.07 28.40 2.79
C LEU A 141 -3.22 28.14 3.79
N ALA A 142 -4.44 28.16 3.29
CA ALA A 142 -5.63 28.10 4.11
C ALA A 142 -6.42 26.82 3.92
N GLY A 143 -6.82 26.17 5.00
CA GLY A 143 -7.76 25.04 5.01
C GLY A 143 -9.14 25.40 5.51
N ALA A 144 -10.16 24.70 5.07
CA ALA A 144 -11.49 24.74 5.69
C ALA A 144 -11.44 24.24 7.14
N ASP A 145 -10.51 23.34 7.40
CA ASP A 145 -10.24 22.71 8.69
C ASP A 145 -8.74 22.40 8.84
N MET A 146 -8.37 21.70 9.90
CA MET A 146 -6.99 21.31 10.21
C MET A 146 -6.34 20.56 9.05
N ARG A 147 -7.01 19.54 8.48
CA ARG A 147 -6.44 18.72 7.38
C ARG A 147 -6.35 19.51 6.09
N GLY A 148 -7.35 20.33 5.77
CA GLY A 148 -7.26 21.26 4.64
C GLY A 148 -6.04 22.15 4.73
N SER A 149 -5.71 22.67 5.93
CA SER A 149 -4.51 23.49 6.16
C SER A 149 -3.22 22.70 5.91
N ILE A 150 -3.15 21.46 6.37
CA ILE A 150 -2.03 20.54 6.13
C ILE A 150 -1.87 20.27 4.63
N TYR A 151 -2.98 20.02 3.92
CA TYR A 151 -2.94 19.76 2.48
C TYR A 151 -2.54 20.99 1.67
N ALA A 152 -2.92 22.20 2.09
CA ALA A 152 -2.45 23.43 1.48
C ALA A 152 -0.92 23.55 1.54
N VAL A 153 -0.31 23.19 2.69
CA VAL A 153 1.14 23.15 2.87
C VAL A 153 1.79 22.17 1.91
N TYR A 154 1.32 20.93 1.86
CA TYR A 154 1.94 19.91 1.01
C TYR A 154 1.65 20.12 -0.47
N GLN A 155 0.51 20.71 -0.83
CA GLN A 155 0.24 21.11 -2.22
C GLN A 155 1.19 22.22 -2.66
N PHE A 156 1.44 23.21 -1.79
CA PHE A 156 2.43 24.26 -2.05
C PHE A 156 3.83 23.67 -2.23
N SER A 157 4.22 22.74 -1.37
CA SER A 157 5.52 22.04 -1.50
C SER A 157 5.61 21.29 -2.83
N GLN A 158 4.55 20.59 -3.22
CA GLN A 158 4.53 19.81 -4.45
C GLN A 158 4.59 20.68 -5.70
N GLU A 159 3.71 21.68 -5.82
CA GLU A 159 3.54 22.46 -7.04
C GLU A 159 4.58 23.55 -7.20
N TYR A 160 4.95 24.23 -6.11
CA TYR A 160 5.79 25.41 -6.16
C TYR A 160 7.25 25.10 -5.78
N LEU A 161 7.48 24.29 -4.74
CA LEU A 161 8.83 23.90 -4.35
C LEU A 161 9.34 22.69 -5.16
N GLY A 162 8.45 21.92 -5.77
CA GLY A 162 8.79 20.73 -6.57
C GLY A 162 9.18 19.53 -5.71
N VAL A 163 8.67 19.44 -4.48
CA VAL A 163 8.87 18.30 -3.59
C VAL A 163 7.88 17.20 -3.91
N ASP A 164 8.38 16.06 -4.37
CA ASP A 164 7.56 14.89 -4.66
C ASP A 164 6.89 14.36 -3.37
N PRO A 165 5.59 14.04 -3.34
CA PRO A 165 4.97 13.39 -2.18
C PRO A 165 5.68 12.13 -1.71
N MET A 166 6.24 11.36 -2.64
CA MET A 166 7.00 10.12 -2.38
C MET A 166 8.51 10.33 -2.26
N TYR A 167 9.00 11.58 -2.17
CA TYR A 167 10.43 11.92 -2.24
C TYR A 167 11.31 11.07 -1.33
N TYR A 168 10.81 10.74 -0.14
CA TYR A 168 11.56 9.94 0.83
C TYR A 168 11.78 8.50 0.34
N TRP A 169 10.77 7.91 -0.29
CA TRP A 169 10.78 6.51 -0.76
C TRP A 169 11.46 6.36 -2.12
N THR A 170 11.38 7.38 -2.94
CA THR A 170 11.91 7.39 -4.31
C THR A 170 13.23 8.12 -4.47
N ASP A 171 13.76 8.75 -3.42
CA ASP A 171 14.95 9.63 -3.47
C ASP A 171 14.84 10.72 -4.55
N ASN A 172 13.61 11.17 -4.87
CA ASN A 172 13.38 12.23 -5.84
C ASN A 172 13.49 13.60 -5.16
N GLU A 173 14.74 14.05 -4.95
CA GLU A 173 15.02 15.33 -4.30
C GLU A 173 14.65 16.50 -5.20
N PRO A 174 14.06 17.57 -4.65
CA PRO A 174 13.71 18.75 -5.43
C PRO A 174 14.94 19.49 -5.94
N ALA A 175 14.79 20.14 -7.09
CA ALA A 175 15.87 20.94 -7.67
C ALA A 175 16.23 22.13 -6.77
N ARG A 176 17.53 22.35 -6.55
CA ARG A 176 18.04 23.54 -5.85
C ARG A 176 17.73 24.81 -6.63
N ARG A 177 17.26 25.85 -5.92
CA ARG A 177 16.90 27.16 -6.46
C ARG A 177 17.40 28.26 -5.52
N THR A 178 17.66 29.45 -6.05
CA THR A 178 17.97 30.63 -5.22
C THR A 178 16.71 31.40 -4.85
N ARG A 179 15.68 31.31 -5.67
CA ARG A 179 14.36 31.95 -5.48
C ARG A 179 13.29 31.28 -6.33
N LEU A 180 12.06 31.50 -5.93
CA LEU A 180 10.84 31.13 -6.63
C LEU A 180 9.99 32.38 -6.81
N THR A 181 9.36 32.53 -7.97
CA THR A 181 8.48 33.64 -8.30
C THR A 181 7.04 33.15 -8.40
N ILE A 182 6.15 33.70 -7.56
CA ILE A 182 4.73 33.37 -7.49
C ILE A 182 3.92 34.57 -7.99
N PRO A 183 2.89 34.40 -8.84
CA PRO A 183 2.02 35.51 -9.27
C PRO A 183 1.39 36.21 -8.07
N ALA A 184 1.39 37.56 -8.06
CA ALA A 184 0.73 38.32 -6.99
C ALA A 184 -0.81 38.25 -7.01
N SER A 185 -1.38 37.65 -8.07
CA SER A 185 -2.81 37.41 -8.22
C SER A 185 -3.16 35.93 -8.08
N LEU A 186 -2.30 35.13 -7.44
CA LEU A 186 -2.58 33.71 -7.24
C LEU A 186 -3.82 33.54 -6.34
N ASN A 187 -4.74 32.71 -6.79
CA ASN A 187 -5.92 32.32 -6.03
C ASN A 187 -6.41 30.96 -6.55
N GLU A 188 -5.87 29.89 -5.96
CA GLU A 188 -6.21 28.52 -6.33
C GLU A 188 -7.04 27.90 -5.22
N MET A 189 -8.15 27.26 -5.62
CA MET A 189 -9.07 26.57 -4.74
C MET A 189 -9.05 25.08 -5.06
N PHE A 190 -8.94 24.28 -4.01
CA PHE A 190 -8.93 22.81 -4.11
C PHE A 190 -10.17 22.27 -3.40
N PRO A 191 -11.01 21.50 -4.10
CA PRO A 191 -12.24 20.97 -3.53
C PRO A 191 -11.97 19.90 -2.47
N ALA A 192 -13.04 19.51 -1.77
CA ALA A 192 -13.03 18.33 -0.92
C ALA A 192 -12.64 17.06 -1.73
N PRO A 193 -12.05 16.05 -1.06
CA PRO A 193 -11.67 14.80 -1.70
C PRO A 193 -12.89 13.99 -2.18
N ALA A 194 -12.69 13.15 -3.19
CA ALA A 194 -13.72 12.24 -3.67
C ALA A 194 -14.06 11.15 -2.64
N PHE A 195 -13.04 10.51 -2.06
CA PHE A 195 -13.20 9.54 -0.97
C PHE A 195 -13.02 10.22 0.39
N LYS A 196 -13.96 9.99 1.31
CA LYS A 196 -13.97 10.67 2.63
C LYS A 196 -12.85 10.20 3.55
N TYR A 197 -12.82 8.90 3.89
CA TYR A 197 -11.73 8.27 4.65
C TYR A 197 -10.82 7.56 3.67
N ARG A 198 -9.53 7.92 3.65
CA ARG A 198 -8.55 7.39 2.71
C ARG A 198 -7.18 7.33 3.35
N GLY A 199 -6.57 6.17 3.28
CA GLY A 199 -5.30 5.99 3.96
C GLY A 199 -4.61 4.68 3.65
N LEU A 200 -3.48 4.47 4.32
CA LEU A 200 -2.63 3.32 4.12
C LEU A 200 -2.75 2.35 5.30
N PHE A 201 -2.66 1.10 4.99
CA PHE A 201 -2.39 0.03 5.94
C PHE A 201 -0.99 -0.52 5.70
N LEU A 202 -0.14 -0.40 6.69
CA LEU A 202 1.16 -1.05 6.71
C LEU A 202 0.96 -2.44 7.30
N ASN A 203 0.67 -3.37 6.43
CA ASN A 203 0.33 -4.75 6.79
C ASN A 203 1.50 -5.66 6.49
N ASP A 204 1.96 -6.41 7.49
CA ASP A 204 3.13 -7.26 7.37
C ASP A 204 4.35 -6.46 6.88
N GLU A 205 4.69 -5.44 7.62
CA GLU A 205 5.71 -4.43 7.36
C GLU A 205 7.13 -4.96 7.58
N ASP A 206 7.46 -6.10 6.98
CA ASP A 206 8.68 -6.88 7.20
C ASP A 206 9.94 -6.14 6.79
N LEU A 207 9.94 -5.62 5.54
CA LEU A 207 11.09 -4.91 5.00
C LEU A 207 11.41 -3.67 5.85
N LEU A 208 10.37 -2.90 6.23
CA LEU A 208 10.54 -1.74 7.11
C LEU A 208 11.07 -2.15 8.49
N THR A 209 10.56 -3.22 9.06
CA THR A 209 10.99 -3.74 10.36
C THR A 209 12.44 -4.22 10.30
N GLY A 210 12.81 -4.96 9.29
CA GLY A 210 14.18 -5.42 9.08
C GLY A 210 15.16 -4.29 8.76
N TRP A 211 14.77 -3.32 7.94
CA TRP A 211 15.60 -2.20 7.54
C TRP A 211 15.79 -1.16 8.65
N ALA A 212 14.73 -0.82 9.37
CA ALA A 212 14.72 0.26 10.36
C ALA A 212 14.09 -0.19 11.69
N PRO A 213 14.66 -1.19 12.39
CA PRO A 213 14.09 -1.73 13.62
C PRO A 213 13.92 -0.67 14.69
N GLY A 214 12.77 -0.68 15.35
CA GLY A 214 12.34 0.33 16.32
C GLY A 214 12.31 -0.14 17.76
N ALA A 215 13.00 -1.23 18.11
CA ALA A 215 12.98 -1.79 19.46
C ALA A 215 13.34 -0.77 20.57
N LYS A 216 14.25 0.16 20.27
CA LYS A 216 14.61 1.26 21.18
C LYS A 216 13.49 2.28 21.40
N ASP A 217 12.59 2.40 20.43
CA ASP A 217 11.45 3.33 20.45
C ASP A 217 10.19 2.68 21.05
N GLY A 218 10.26 1.38 21.36
CA GLY A 218 9.12 0.59 21.80
C GLY A 218 8.11 0.30 20.67
N ALA A 219 8.57 0.35 19.42
CA ALA A 219 7.80 0.06 18.23
C ALA A 219 8.55 -0.97 17.35
N GLY A 220 7.85 -1.67 16.47
CA GLY A 220 8.47 -2.60 15.51
C GLY A 220 9.42 -1.88 14.56
N ILE A 221 8.97 -0.75 14.02
CA ILE A 221 9.73 0.15 13.14
C ILE A 221 10.12 1.41 13.93
N SER A 222 11.27 2.02 13.64
CA SER A 222 11.69 3.25 14.31
C SER A 222 10.68 4.39 14.12
N LEU A 223 10.46 5.18 15.18
CA LEU A 223 9.54 6.31 15.12
C LEU A 223 9.94 7.36 14.09
N ALA A 224 11.23 7.46 13.77
CA ALA A 224 11.70 8.33 12.69
C ALA A 224 11.15 7.89 11.32
N VAL A 225 11.10 6.58 11.05
CA VAL A 225 10.53 6.04 9.82
C VAL A 225 9.01 6.12 9.84
N TRP A 226 8.35 5.79 10.96
CA TRP A 226 6.92 6.01 11.13
C TRP A 226 6.51 7.47 10.85
N ASN A 227 7.31 8.42 11.33
CA ASN A 227 7.07 9.83 11.03
C ASN A 227 7.10 10.13 9.52
N LYS A 228 7.98 9.47 8.76
CA LYS A 228 8.04 9.60 7.29
C LYS A 228 6.89 8.90 6.57
N VAL A 229 6.43 7.76 7.09
CA VAL A 229 5.19 7.13 6.61
C VAL A 229 4.01 8.07 6.74
N PHE A 230 3.80 8.65 7.93
CA PHE A 230 2.67 9.54 8.21
C PHE A 230 2.75 10.85 7.42
N GLU A 231 3.95 11.41 7.28
CA GLU A 231 4.21 12.55 6.38
C GLU A 231 3.81 12.20 4.94
N THR A 232 4.19 11.02 4.44
CA THR A 232 3.87 10.57 3.08
C THR A 232 2.36 10.43 2.87
N ILE A 233 1.64 9.82 3.81
CA ILE A 233 0.18 9.73 3.76
C ILE A 233 -0.44 11.12 3.59
N LEU A 234 -0.03 12.09 4.40
CA LEU A 234 -0.55 13.46 4.35
C LEU A 234 -0.15 14.18 3.07
N ARG A 235 1.08 13.99 2.55
CA ARG A 235 1.52 14.52 1.26
C ARG A 235 0.71 13.96 0.10
N LEU A 236 0.29 12.71 0.18
CA LEU A 236 -0.65 12.08 -0.75
C LEU A 236 -2.12 12.45 -0.47
N LYS A 237 -2.35 13.37 0.46
CA LYS A 237 -3.68 13.82 0.89
C LYS A 237 -4.55 12.72 1.52
N GLY A 238 -3.91 11.70 2.11
CA GLY A 238 -4.56 10.75 2.99
C GLY A 238 -4.88 11.36 4.35
N ASN A 239 -5.89 10.83 5.02
CA ASN A 239 -6.34 11.29 6.34
C ASN A 239 -6.39 10.19 7.40
N MET A 240 -6.08 8.95 7.02
CA MET A 240 -6.28 7.77 7.86
C MET A 240 -5.08 6.82 7.76
N VAL A 241 -4.87 6.01 8.80
CA VAL A 241 -3.84 4.96 8.83
C VAL A 241 -4.22 3.79 9.73
N VAL A 242 -3.84 2.57 9.31
CA VAL A 242 -3.61 1.43 10.19
C VAL A 242 -2.09 1.31 10.37
N PRO A 243 -1.55 1.69 11.56
CA PRO A 243 -0.11 1.88 11.73
C PRO A 243 0.62 0.59 12.16
N GLY A 244 0.49 -0.46 11.37
CA GLY A 244 1.11 -1.78 11.57
C GLY A 244 0.11 -2.92 11.68
N THR A 245 0.56 -4.14 11.43
CA THR A 245 -0.28 -5.34 11.44
C THR A 245 -0.82 -5.67 12.83
N TRP A 246 0.09 -5.80 13.81
CA TRP A 246 -0.22 -6.27 15.17
C TRP A 246 0.15 -5.23 16.22
N ILE A 247 -0.69 -4.21 16.36
CA ILE A 247 -0.45 -3.06 17.24
C ILE A 247 -1.33 -3.07 18.48
N PHE A 248 -0.89 -2.35 19.50
CA PHE A 248 -1.72 -2.00 20.66
C PHE A 248 -2.18 -0.54 20.59
N PRO A 249 -3.34 -0.22 21.19
CA PRO A 249 -3.86 1.14 21.21
C PRO A 249 -2.91 2.20 21.78
N ASP A 250 -2.05 1.83 22.72
CA ASP A 250 -1.10 2.70 23.41
C ASP A 250 0.30 2.71 22.80
N ASP A 251 0.52 2.02 21.69
CA ASP A 251 1.79 2.01 20.97
C ASP A 251 2.23 3.42 20.55
N PRO A 252 3.54 3.71 20.57
CA PRO A 252 4.03 5.07 20.33
C PRO A 252 3.74 5.59 18.92
N GLN A 253 3.72 4.72 17.90
CA GLN A 253 3.35 5.11 16.53
C GLN A 253 1.87 5.48 16.43
N VAL A 254 0.97 4.87 17.21
CA VAL A 254 -0.46 5.26 17.26
C VAL A 254 -0.60 6.70 17.76
N LYS A 255 0.12 7.07 18.83
CA LYS A 255 0.16 8.45 19.35
C LYS A 255 0.76 9.43 18.33
N LEU A 256 1.83 9.03 17.65
CA LEU A 256 2.48 9.85 16.63
C LEU A 256 1.55 10.12 15.42
N ALA A 257 0.76 9.12 14.99
CA ALA A 257 -0.24 9.30 13.93
C ALA A 257 -1.25 10.39 14.29
N GLY A 258 -1.79 10.37 15.52
CA GLY A 258 -2.68 11.43 16.01
C GLY A 258 -2.03 12.81 16.08
N GLN A 259 -0.76 12.90 16.52
CA GLN A 259 -0.01 14.16 16.53
C GLN A 259 0.21 14.73 15.11
N ARG A 260 0.20 13.89 14.08
CA ARG A 260 0.25 14.27 12.67
C ARG A 260 -1.13 14.63 12.09
N GLY A 261 -2.23 14.43 12.85
CA GLY A 261 -3.59 14.70 12.41
C GLY A 261 -4.24 13.58 11.61
N LEU A 262 -3.66 12.36 11.65
CA LEU A 262 -4.25 11.19 11.04
C LEU A 262 -5.31 10.55 11.94
N ILE A 263 -6.39 10.11 11.32
CA ILE A 263 -7.36 9.20 11.93
C ILE A 263 -6.71 7.84 12.03
N VAL A 264 -6.77 7.22 13.21
CA VAL A 264 -6.35 5.83 13.37
C VAL A 264 -7.56 4.92 13.18
N THR A 265 -7.39 3.84 12.45
CA THR A 265 -8.34 2.74 12.39
C THR A 265 -7.63 1.44 12.70
N GLN A 266 -8.38 0.35 12.87
CA GLN A 266 -7.83 -0.94 13.23
C GLN A 266 -7.92 -1.92 12.08
N HIS A 267 -7.02 -2.87 12.05
CA HIS A 267 -7.08 -4.04 11.21
C HIS A 267 -8.33 -4.88 11.53
N HIS A 268 -8.94 -5.52 10.53
CA HIS A 268 -10.11 -6.38 10.74
C HIS A 268 -9.85 -7.55 11.71
N ALA A 269 -8.59 -7.99 11.84
CA ALA A 269 -8.19 -9.02 12.81
C ALA A 269 -8.01 -8.50 14.24
N ILE A 270 -8.08 -7.18 14.48
CA ILE A 270 -7.95 -6.56 15.80
C ILE A 270 -9.11 -5.60 16.11
N PRO A 271 -10.37 -6.07 16.09
CA PRO A 271 -11.53 -5.22 16.33
C PRO A 271 -11.38 -4.42 17.63
N LEU A 272 -11.69 -3.11 17.58
CA LEU A 272 -11.54 -2.15 18.66
C LEU A 272 -10.11 -2.02 19.23
N GLY A 273 -9.10 -2.60 18.57
CA GLY A 273 -7.71 -2.60 19.06
C GLY A 273 -7.34 -3.81 19.92
N VAL A 274 -8.18 -4.83 20.01
CA VAL A 274 -7.83 -6.08 20.68
C VAL A 274 -6.94 -6.92 19.77
N ASN A 275 -5.67 -7.06 20.15
CA ASN A 275 -4.71 -7.82 19.36
C ASN A 275 -4.90 -9.32 19.58
N VAL A 276 -5.66 -9.95 18.69
CA VAL A 276 -6.00 -11.38 18.77
C VAL A 276 -4.78 -12.29 18.58
N ALA A 277 -3.77 -11.85 17.85
CA ALA A 277 -2.53 -12.60 17.67
C ALA A 277 -1.67 -12.65 18.94
N ARG A 278 -1.91 -11.72 19.87
CA ARG A 278 -1.26 -11.67 21.19
C ARG A 278 -2.20 -12.03 22.34
N TRP A 279 -3.24 -12.80 22.06
CA TRP A 279 -4.18 -13.22 23.10
C TRP A 279 -3.47 -14.03 24.19
N PRO A 280 -3.72 -13.75 25.50
CA PRO A 280 -2.98 -14.39 26.57
C PRO A 280 -3.18 -15.91 26.59
N ALA A 281 -2.09 -16.66 26.76
CA ALA A 281 -2.14 -18.11 26.85
C ALA A 281 -3.04 -18.57 28.01
N GLY A 282 -3.89 -19.57 27.76
CA GLY A 282 -4.81 -20.13 28.76
C GLY A 282 -6.07 -19.29 29.03
N VAL A 283 -6.22 -18.12 28.39
CA VAL A 283 -7.46 -17.35 28.46
C VAL A 283 -8.40 -17.83 27.34
N THR A 284 -9.65 -18.15 27.69
CA THR A 284 -10.63 -18.62 26.73
C THR A 284 -10.96 -17.52 25.71
N TYR A 285 -10.79 -17.84 24.42
CA TYR A 285 -11.23 -16.99 23.32
C TYR A 285 -12.47 -17.62 22.68
N ASN A 286 -13.63 -17.37 23.24
CA ASN A 286 -14.89 -17.85 22.72
C ASN A 286 -16.04 -16.92 23.10
N TYR A 287 -16.57 -16.19 22.11
CA TYR A 287 -17.62 -15.21 22.33
C TYR A 287 -19.01 -15.86 22.53
N SER A 288 -19.24 -17.09 22.03
CA SER A 288 -20.51 -17.80 22.19
C SER A 288 -20.74 -18.23 23.66
N THR A 289 -19.68 -18.70 24.31
CA THR A 289 -19.76 -19.28 25.65
C THR A 289 -19.26 -18.36 26.76
N HIS A 290 -18.35 -17.44 26.45
CA HIS A 290 -17.72 -16.52 27.40
C HIS A 290 -17.65 -15.10 26.83
N PRO A 291 -18.79 -14.48 26.43
CA PRO A 291 -18.80 -13.14 25.84
C PRO A 291 -18.17 -12.08 26.79
N GLU A 292 -18.31 -12.25 28.10
CA GLU A 292 -17.80 -11.34 29.11
C GLU A 292 -16.27 -11.17 29.07
N ILE A 293 -15.54 -12.18 28.59
CA ILE A 293 -14.07 -12.12 28.46
C ILE A 293 -13.69 -11.17 27.30
N LEU A 294 -14.30 -11.37 26.13
CA LEU A 294 -14.03 -10.54 24.96
C LEU A 294 -14.57 -9.13 25.17
N GLU A 295 -15.75 -8.95 25.75
CA GLU A 295 -16.31 -7.63 26.07
C GLU A 295 -15.41 -6.83 27.02
N ARG A 296 -14.79 -7.51 28.00
CA ARG A 296 -13.82 -6.86 28.87
C ARG A 296 -12.59 -6.43 28.09
N ALA A 297 -12.02 -7.30 27.24
CA ALA A 297 -10.88 -6.96 26.40
C ALA A 297 -11.17 -5.78 25.47
N TRP A 298 -12.37 -5.73 24.87
CA TRP A 298 -12.79 -4.58 24.04
C TRP A 298 -12.90 -3.28 24.87
N LYS A 299 -13.49 -3.34 26.07
CA LYS A 299 -13.57 -2.17 26.98
C LYS A 299 -12.17 -1.67 27.37
N ASP A 300 -11.28 -2.57 27.72
CA ASP A 300 -9.90 -2.24 28.12
C ASP A 300 -9.12 -1.63 26.93
N ALA A 301 -9.27 -2.18 25.73
CA ALA A 301 -8.63 -1.66 24.53
C ALA A 301 -9.17 -0.25 24.17
N VAL A 302 -10.48 -0.04 24.19
CA VAL A 302 -11.10 1.29 23.96
C VAL A 302 -10.57 2.32 24.94
N ALA A 303 -10.45 1.95 26.22
CA ALA A 303 -9.94 2.84 27.26
C ALA A 303 -8.43 3.14 27.15
N SER A 304 -7.68 2.34 26.38
CA SER A 304 -6.22 2.50 26.23
C SER A 304 -5.84 3.54 25.16
N TYR A 305 -6.75 3.96 24.29
CA TYR A 305 -6.49 5.03 23.34
C TYR A 305 -6.37 6.39 24.04
N ALA A 306 -5.54 7.27 23.50
CA ALA A 306 -5.43 8.62 24.02
C ALA A 306 -6.78 9.37 23.92
N PRO A 307 -7.19 10.15 24.94
CA PRO A 307 -8.54 10.72 25.02
C PRO A 307 -8.95 11.61 23.83
N ASN A 308 -7.98 12.23 23.16
CA ASN A 308 -8.22 13.13 22.01
C ASN A 308 -7.79 12.49 20.68
N GLN A 309 -7.51 11.18 20.66
CA GLN A 309 -7.18 10.46 19.45
C GLN A 309 -8.43 10.29 18.58
N GLU A 310 -8.39 10.77 17.35
CA GLU A 310 -9.47 10.53 16.40
C GLU A 310 -9.39 9.09 15.88
N ILE A 311 -10.43 8.32 16.14
CA ILE A 311 -10.52 6.89 15.82
C ILE A 311 -11.72 6.65 14.92
N LEU A 312 -11.51 5.89 13.84
CA LEU A 312 -12.57 5.24 13.09
C LEU A 312 -12.57 3.77 13.52
N TRP A 313 -13.57 3.38 14.31
CA TRP A 313 -13.59 2.11 15.02
C TRP A 313 -13.93 0.94 14.09
N SER A 314 -13.00 -0.01 13.96
CA SER A 314 -13.25 -1.27 13.27
C SER A 314 -14.01 -2.23 14.18
N VAL A 315 -15.15 -2.74 13.71
CA VAL A 315 -16.01 -3.69 14.42
C VAL A 315 -16.16 -4.98 13.62
N GLY A 316 -16.22 -6.10 14.32
CA GLY A 316 -16.30 -7.43 13.73
C GLY A 316 -15.87 -8.50 14.72
N LEU A 317 -15.80 -9.75 14.26
CA LEU A 317 -15.34 -10.87 15.07
C LEU A 317 -14.48 -11.81 14.21
N ARG A 318 -13.22 -11.97 14.59
CA ARG A 318 -12.24 -12.85 13.95
C ARG A 318 -11.74 -13.88 14.95
N GLY A 319 -11.15 -14.96 14.46
CA GLY A 319 -10.41 -15.92 15.29
C GLY A 319 -8.97 -15.42 15.56
N LEU A 320 -8.24 -16.15 16.39
CA LEU A 320 -6.87 -15.83 16.70
C LEU A 320 -5.97 -15.90 15.45
N SER A 321 -5.03 -14.98 15.32
CA SER A 321 -4.11 -14.88 14.18
C SER A 321 -4.80 -14.74 12.82
N ASP A 322 -5.87 -13.94 12.76
CA ASP A 322 -6.63 -13.61 11.55
C ASP A 322 -7.24 -14.81 10.80
N VAL A 323 -7.60 -15.85 11.52
CA VAL A 323 -8.42 -16.95 10.96
C VAL A 323 -9.90 -16.66 11.10
N THR A 324 -10.74 -17.38 10.35
CA THR A 324 -12.21 -17.30 10.55
C THR A 324 -12.59 -17.67 11.99
N TYR A 325 -13.53 -16.94 12.58
CA TYR A 325 -14.02 -17.26 13.93
C TYR A 325 -14.58 -18.68 14.06
N ALA A 326 -15.17 -19.21 12.99
CA ALA A 326 -15.69 -20.58 12.93
C ALA A 326 -14.62 -21.66 13.20
N SER A 327 -13.34 -21.37 12.95
CA SER A 327 -12.24 -22.30 13.27
C SER A 327 -11.95 -22.42 14.78
N MET A 328 -12.42 -21.45 15.57
CA MET A 328 -12.21 -21.38 17.01
C MET A 328 -13.43 -21.81 17.81
N ASP A 329 -14.62 -21.86 17.18
CA ASP A 329 -15.89 -22.13 17.84
C ASP A 329 -16.67 -23.24 17.14
N PRO A 330 -16.62 -24.48 17.68
CA PRO A 330 -17.36 -25.60 17.08
C PRO A 330 -18.89 -25.40 16.97
N SER A 331 -19.47 -24.48 17.76
CA SER A 331 -20.93 -24.24 17.74
C SER A 331 -21.42 -23.55 16.47
N VAL A 332 -20.51 -22.85 15.77
CA VAL A 332 -20.80 -22.16 14.50
C VAL A 332 -20.02 -22.74 13.31
N ALA A 333 -19.14 -23.72 13.55
CA ALA A 333 -18.37 -24.37 12.50
C ALA A 333 -19.29 -25.05 11.47
N GLY A 334 -19.13 -24.74 10.19
CA GLY A 334 -19.98 -25.25 9.11
C GLY A 334 -21.42 -24.73 9.10
N ASN A 335 -21.74 -23.69 9.89
CA ASN A 335 -23.08 -23.09 9.96
C ASN A 335 -22.98 -21.56 9.75
N ASP A 336 -22.99 -21.12 8.48
CA ASP A 336 -22.85 -19.73 8.09
C ASP A 336 -23.89 -18.81 8.73
N LYS A 337 -25.13 -19.27 8.81
CA LYS A 337 -26.20 -18.49 9.44
C LYS A 337 -25.93 -18.23 10.92
N ALA A 338 -25.50 -19.24 11.67
CA ALA A 338 -25.14 -19.07 13.08
C ALA A 338 -23.91 -18.18 13.25
N LEU A 339 -22.91 -18.32 12.39
CA LEU A 339 -21.71 -17.49 12.36
C LEU A 339 -22.08 -16.03 12.09
N GLY A 340 -22.85 -15.75 11.05
CA GLY A 340 -23.29 -14.39 10.69
C GLY A 340 -24.10 -13.71 11.79
N GLN A 341 -25.02 -14.45 12.45
CA GLN A 341 -25.77 -13.94 13.60
C GLN A 341 -24.87 -13.62 14.79
N LEU A 342 -23.85 -14.44 15.06
CA LEU A 342 -22.91 -14.22 16.14
C LEU A 342 -22.05 -12.99 15.88
N ILE A 343 -21.53 -12.84 14.65
CA ILE A 343 -20.77 -11.63 14.24
C ILE A 343 -21.65 -10.38 14.33
N SER A 344 -22.91 -10.46 13.87
CA SER A 344 -23.86 -9.34 13.96
C SER A 344 -24.09 -8.91 15.41
N LYS A 345 -24.24 -9.87 16.34
CA LYS A 345 -24.34 -9.59 17.77
C LYS A 345 -23.08 -8.92 18.32
N ALA A 346 -21.90 -9.45 17.99
CA ALA A 346 -20.63 -8.88 18.42
C ALA A 346 -20.47 -7.40 17.98
N ILE A 347 -20.83 -7.10 16.73
CA ILE A 347 -20.83 -5.71 16.20
C ILE A 347 -21.71 -4.79 17.03
N VAL A 348 -22.92 -5.22 17.36
CA VAL A 348 -23.86 -4.40 18.19
C VAL A 348 -23.29 -4.16 19.58
N ASP A 349 -22.72 -5.17 20.22
CA ASP A 349 -22.14 -5.05 21.56
C ASP A 349 -20.89 -4.15 21.55
N GLN A 350 -20.03 -4.26 20.53
CA GLN A 350 -18.87 -3.38 20.33
C GLN A 350 -19.28 -1.93 20.14
N ILE A 351 -20.31 -1.66 19.34
CA ILE A 351 -20.85 -0.29 19.16
C ILE A 351 -21.32 0.28 20.50
N ALA A 352 -22.03 -0.51 21.30
CA ALA A 352 -22.50 -0.08 22.61
C ALA A 352 -21.33 0.22 23.56
N ILE A 353 -20.30 -0.63 23.56
CA ILE A 353 -19.07 -0.43 24.36
C ILE A 353 -18.39 0.88 23.99
N VAL A 354 -18.17 1.14 22.71
CA VAL A 354 -17.50 2.37 22.26
C VAL A 354 -18.33 3.60 22.55
N ARG A 355 -19.63 3.59 22.27
CA ARG A 355 -20.52 4.73 22.50
C ARG A 355 -20.70 5.11 23.97
N ALA A 356 -20.47 4.17 24.88
CA ALA A 356 -20.47 4.48 26.31
C ALA A 356 -19.33 5.46 26.71
N VAL A 357 -18.26 5.53 25.92
CA VAL A 357 -17.09 6.41 26.14
C VAL A 357 -17.05 7.52 25.09
N HIS A 358 -17.39 7.21 23.84
CA HIS A 358 -17.32 8.08 22.65
C HIS A 358 -18.69 8.14 21.96
N PRO A 359 -19.63 8.98 22.41
CA PRO A 359 -21.02 8.98 21.91
C PRO A 359 -21.14 9.24 20.39
N ASP A 360 -20.23 10.05 19.82
CA ASP A 360 -20.21 10.43 18.40
C ASP A 360 -19.34 9.53 17.53
N ALA A 361 -18.88 8.38 18.05
CA ALA A 361 -18.00 7.46 17.37
C ALA A 361 -18.55 7.02 16.01
N LYS A 362 -17.62 6.85 15.04
CA LYS A 362 -17.87 6.31 13.71
C LYS A 362 -17.32 4.90 13.62
N PHE A 363 -17.99 4.05 12.84
CA PHE A 363 -17.71 2.63 12.77
C PHE A 363 -17.51 2.17 11.34
N VAL A 364 -16.65 1.18 11.17
CA VAL A 364 -16.37 0.50 9.90
C VAL A 364 -16.32 -1.01 10.14
N THR A 365 -16.76 -1.79 9.19
CA THR A 365 -16.57 -3.25 9.18
C THR A 365 -16.07 -3.69 7.81
N ASP A 366 -15.05 -4.53 7.82
CA ASP A 366 -14.37 -5.02 6.64
C ASP A 366 -14.82 -6.46 6.32
N PHE A 367 -15.24 -6.67 5.08
CA PHE A 367 -15.73 -7.98 4.61
C PHE A 367 -14.60 -8.85 4.07
N TRP A 368 -13.56 -9.04 4.90
CA TRP A 368 -12.46 -9.94 4.58
C TRP A 368 -12.88 -11.41 4.63
N GLN A 369 -12.39 -12.23 3.71
CA GLN A 369 -12.66 -13.68 3.60
C GLN A 369 -14.16 -14.01 3.68
N GLU A 370 -14.61 -14.72 4.75
CA GLU A 370 -16.00 -15.14 4.92
C GLU A 370 -16.99 -13.97 5.03
N GLY A 371 -16.53 -12.76 5.34
CA GLY A 371 -17.40 -11.61 5.52
C GLY A 371 -18.21 -11.25 4.27
N ALA A 372 -17.58 -11.22 3.09
CA ALA A 372 -18.26 -10.98 1.82
C ALA A 372 -19.33 -12.05 1.56
N ARG A 373 -18.98 -13.33 1.72
CA ARG A 373 -19.89 -14.46 1.53
C ARG A 373 -21.12 -14.40 2.46
N LEU A 374 -20.92 -14.13 3.75
CA LEU A 374 -22.00 -14.02 4.73
C LEU A 374 -22.96 -12.86 4.43
N VAL A 375 -22.44 -11.75 3.90
CA VAL A 375 -23.26 -10.61 3.46
C VAL A 375 -24.08 -10.97 2.23
N HIS A 376 -23.48 -11.60 1.22
CA HIS A 376 -24.18 -12.03 0.00
C HIS A 376 -25.29 -13.05 0.29
N GLN A 377 -25.08 -13.94 1.26
CA GLN A 377 -26.08 -14.91 1.71
C GLN A 377 -27.21 -14.28 2.56
N GLY A 378 -27.01 -13.05 3.05
CA GLY A 378 -27.93 -12.39 3.97
C GLY A 378 -27.87 -12.91 5.41
N ASP A 379 -26.82 -13.63 5.77
CA ASP A 379 -26.59 -14.20 7.09
C ASP A 379 -25.94 -13.20 8.07
N LEU A 380 -25.23 -12.18 7.55
CA LEU A 380 -24.60 -11.12 8.33
C LEU A 380 -25.40 -9.81 8.22
N THR A 381 -25.88 -9.31 9.36
CA THR A 381 -26.59 -8.03 9.45
C THR A 381 -25.69 -6.95 10.02
N ILE A 382 -25.53 -5.87 9.27
CA ILE A 382 -24.69 -4.72 9.65
C ILE A 382 -25.60 -3.53 10.00
N PRO A 383 -25.45 -2.91 11.19
CA PRO A 383 -26.17 -1.69 11.54
C PRO A 383 -25.91 -0.56 10.52
N PRO A 384 -26.93 0.25 10.19
CA PRO A 384 -26.86 1.24 9.10
C PRO A 384 -25.84 2.35 9.34
N GLU A 385 -25.43 2.60 10.58
CA GLU A 385 -24.40 3.57 10.94
C GLU A 385 -22.96 3.06 10.76
N VAL A 386 -22.78 1.79 10.45
CA VAL A 386 -21.46 1.17 10.20
C VAL A 386 -21.16 1.23 8.72
N ILE A 387 -20.02 1.81 8.36
CA ILE A 387 -19.54 1.81 6.97
C ILE A 387 -19.18 0.38 6.58
N ARG A 388 -19.80 -0.10 5.51
CA ARG A 388 -19.53 -1.42 4.92
C ARG A 388 -18.35 -1.31 3.98
N VAL A 389 -17.34 -2.14 4.16
CA VAL A 389 -16.10 -2.11 3.39
C VAL A 389 -15.91 -3.46 2.71
N TRP A 390 -15.88 -3.44 1.39
CA TRP A 390 -15.59 -4.61 0.57
C TRP A 390 -14.09 -4.77 0.42
N ALA A 391 -13.59 -5.94 0.79
CA ALA A 391 -12.20 -6.29 0.52
C ALA A 391 -12.04 -6.83 -0.90
N ASP A 392 -10.85 -6.68 -1.45
CA ASP A 392 -10.48 -7.40 -2.66
C ASP A 392 -10.00 -8.83 -2.34
N THR A 393 -9.61 -9.57 -3.37
CA THR A 393 -9.07 -10.92 -3.25
C THR A 393 -7.61 -10.96 -2.78
N GLY A 394 -7.01 -9.78 -2.51
CA GLY A 394 -5.57 -9.63 -2.33
C GLY A 394 -4.79 -9.43 -3.64
N TYR A 395 -5.49 -9.41 -4.78
CA TYR A 395 -4.93 -9.20 -6.12
C TYR A 395 -5.58 -8.03 -6.86
N GLY A 396 -6.27 -7.15 -6.12
CA GLY A 396 -6.93 -5.97 -6.66
C GLY A 396 -8.28 -6.23 -7.34
N HIS A 397 -8.97 -7.33 -7.05
CA HIS A 397 -10.33 -7.64 -7.51
C HIS A 397 -11.31 -7.57 -6.33
N LEU A 398 -12.16 -6.56 -6.30
CA LEU A 398 -13.12 -6.34 -5.21
C LEU A 398 -14.26 -7.36 -5.22
N GLN A 399 -14.58 -7.93 -4.03
CA GLN A 399 -15.47 -9.07 -3.84
C GLN A 399 -16.94 -8.66 -3.56
N ASP A 400 -17.40 -7.57 -4.16
CA ASP A 400 -18.78 -7.07 -4.02
C ASP A 400 -19.76 -7.64 -5.07
N ASP A 401 -19.33 -8.58 -5.91
CA ASP A 401 -20.10 -9.16 -7.02
C ASP A 401 -20.77 -8.11 -7.94
N GLY A 402 -20.14 -6.93 -8.06
CA GLY A 402 -20.70 -5.80 -8.82
C GLY A 402 -21.89 -5.11 -8.16
N GLN A 403 -22.16 -5.37 -6.88
CA GLN A 403 -23.34 -4.88 -6.15
C GLN A 403 -23.04 -3.75 -5.17
N VAL A 404 -21.86 -3.13 -5.27
CA VAL A 404 -21.48 -2.01 -4.40
C VAL A 404 -22.50 -0.86 -4.48
N THR A 405 -22.81 -0.26 -3.34
CA THR A 405 -23.81 0.81 -3.21
C THR A 405 -23.23 2.08 -2.60
N ALA A 406 -23.94 3.21 -2.82
CA ALA A 406 -23.54 4.49 -2.26
C ALA A 406 -23.37 4.44 -0.73
N GLY A 407 -22.32 5.06 -0.22
CA GLY A 407 -22.02 5.09 1.22
C GLY A 407 -21.17 3.92 1.72
N GLU A 408 -20.80 2.99 0.87
CA GLU A 408 -19.85 1.90 1.16
C GLU A 408 -18.40 2.34 0.87
N GLY A 409 -17.46 1.42 1.02
CA GLY A 409 -16.05 1.66 0.76
C GLY A 409 -15.28 0.41 0.37
N ALA A 410 -13.97 0.56 0.16
CA ALA A 410 -13.07 -0.49 -0.30
C ALA A 410 -11.87 -0.68 0.66
N TYR A 411 -11.48 -1.93 0.86
CA TYR A 411 -10.17 -2.34 1.32
C TYR A 411 -9.42 -2.96 0.14
N TYR A 412 -8.35 -2.32 -0.30
CA TYR A 412 -7.70 -2.60 -1.57
C TYR A 412 -6.21 -2.90 -1.38
N HIS A 413 -5.70 -3.89 -2.09
CA HIS A 413 -4.30 -4.30 -1.99
C HIS A 413 -3.50 -3.90 -3.22
N VAL A 414 -2.33 -3.30 -3.00
CA VAL A 414 -1.24 -3.16 -3.98
C VAL A 414 -0.01 -3.95 -3.57
N ALA A 415 0.03 -4.40 -2.32
CA ALA A 415 0.91 -5.42 -1.80
C ALA A 415 0.11 -6.33 -0.88
N MET A 416 0.46 -7.60 -0.82
CA MET A 416 -0.19 -8.58 0.06
C MET A 416 0.79 -9.63 0.54
N MET A 417 0.61 -10.04 1.79
CA MET A 417 1.47 -10.94 2.53
C MET A 417 0.76 -12.27 2.81
N ASN A 418 0.45 -12.99 1.77
CA ASN A 418 0.06 -14.40 1.88
C ASN A 418 0.90 -15.23 0.91
N ASP A 419 0.77 -16.54 0.93
CA ASP A 419 1.61 -17.48 0.19
C ASP A 419 1.78 -17.21 -1.32
N ARG A 420 1.00 -16.32 -1.93
CA ARG A 420 0.85 -16.22 -3.39
C ARG A 420 1.04 -14.83 -3.94
N ALA A 421 1.25 -13.83 -3.10
CA ALA A 421 1.25 -12.42 -3.49
C ALA A 421 2.65 -11.82 -3.59
N ASN A 422 2.73 -10.50 -3.58
CA ASN A 422 3.97 -9.76 -3.68
C ASN A 422 4.25 -8.96 -2.41
N GLN A 423 5.51 -8.99 -1.99
CA GLN A 423 6.05 -8.07 -0.99
C GLN A 423 7.16 -7.18 -1.58
N LEU A 424 8.00 -7.75 -2.44
CA LEU A 424 9.23 -7.12 -2.91
C LEU A 424 9.01 -6.28 -4.16
N THR A 425 7.89 -6.50 -4.87
CA THR A 425 7.67 -5.96 -6.21
C THR A 425 6.24 -5.44 -6.41
N GLU A 426 6.03 -4.58 -7.41
CA GLU A 426 4.68 -4.13 -7.82
C GLU A 426 3.84 -5.32 -8.30
N MET A 427 2.56 -5.35 -7.95
CA MET A 427 1.66 -6.46 -8.26
C MET A 427 0.47 -6.05 -9.12
N VAL A 428 -0.17 -4.93 -8.81
CA VAL A 428 -1.47 -4.56 -9.39
C VAL A 428 -1.31 -3.55 -10.51
N PRO A 429 -1.73 -3.84 -11.73
CA PRO A 429 -1.66 -2.88 -12.83
C PRO A 429 -2.59 -1.67 -12.60
N VAL A 430 -2.17 -0.49 -13.05
CA VAL A 430 -2.96 0.75 -12.89
C VAL A 430 -4.31 0.64 -13.63
N GLU A 431 -4.39 -0.12 -14.69
CA GLU A 431 -5.63 -0.43 -15.42
C GLU A 431 -6.68 -1.07 -14.49
N ARG A 432 -6.26 -2.00 -13.64
CA ARG A 432 -7.14 -2.66 -12.64
C ARG A 432 -7.57 -1.68 -11.57
N ILE A 433 -6.64 -0.86 -11.06
CA ILE A 433 -6.95 0.21 -10.10
C ILE A 433 -8.02 1.16 -10.66
N VAL A 434 -7.84 1.64 -11.88
CA VAL A 434 -8.79 2.55 -12.54
C VAL A 434 -10.15 1.89 -12.75
N SER A 435 -10.17 0.62 -13.16
CA SER A 435 -11.41 -0.13 -13.38
C SER A 435 -12.17 -0.34 -12.07
N GLU A 436 -11.51 -0.90 -11.05
CA GLU A 436 -12.17 -1.27 -9.79
C GLU A 436 -12.60 -0.04 -8.97
N LEU A 437 -11.69 0.88 -8.71
CA LEU A 437 -12.01 2.06 -7.90
C LEU A 437 -12.87 3.08 -8.65
N GLY A 438 -12.75 3.16 -9.98
CA GLY A 438 -13.65 3.97 -10.81
C GLY A 438 -15.09 3.45 -10.80
N ARG A 439 -15.30 2.16 -10.58
CA ARG A 439 -16.63 1.57 -10.38
C ARG A 439 -17.22 2.00 -9.03
N TYR A 440 -16.40 2.05 -7.98
CA TYR A 440 -16.81 2.52 -6.65
C TYR A 440 -17.15 4.01 -6.65
N GLU A 441 -16.34 4.83 -7.31
CA GLU A 441 -16.61 6.26 -7.45
C GLU A 441 -17.95 6.50 -8.15
N LYS A 442 -18.21 5.82 -9.26
CA LYS A 442 -19.47 5.91 -10.01
C LYS A 442 -20.69 5.46 -9.21
N ALA A 443 -20.54 4.47 -8.32
CA ALA A 443 -21.60 4.01 -7.44
C ALA A 443 -21.83 4.93 -6.23
N GLY A 444 -20.95 5.89 -5.98
CA GLY A 444 -20.97 6.72 -4.77
C GLY A 444 -20.48 5.97 -3.52
N ALA A 445 -19.77 4.86 -3.70
CA ALA A 445 -19.16 4.06 -2.62
C ALA A 445 -17.82 4.68 -2.20
N THR A 446 -17.86 5.94 -1.78
CA THR A 446 -16.68 6.76 -1.54
C THR A 446 -16.51 7.15 -0.07
N GLN A 447 -17.13 6.42 0.86
CA GLN A 447 -16.98 6.72 2.28
C GLN A 447 -15.62 6.28 2.83
N TYR A 448 -15.02 5.24 2.25
CA TYR A 448 -13.79 4.65 2.78
C TYR A 448 -12.93 4.05 1.67
N ILE A 449 -11.63 4.25 1.75
CA ILE A 449 -10.62 3.47 1.05
C ILE A 449 -9.41 3.25 1.95
N LEU A 450 -9.14 2.01 2.26
CA LEU A 450 -7.92 1.58 2.93
C LEU A 450 -7.06 0.84 1.91
N LEU A 451 -5.82 1.31 1.75
CA LEU A 451 -4.87 0.73 0.82
C LEU A 451 -3.80 -0.06 1.57
N ASN A 452 -3.77 -1.37 1.37
CA ASN A 452 -2.67 -2.21 1.85
C ASN A 452 -1.44 -1.99 0.99
N THR A 453 -0.39 -1.45 1.59
CA THR A 453 0.87 -1.12 0.92
C THR A 453 2.05 -1.91 1.44
N SER A 454 1.85 -2.73 2.48
CA SER A 454 2.96 -3.40 3.17
C SER A 454 4.05 -2.37 3.54
N ASP A 455 5.13 -2.32 2.81
CA ASP A 455 6.34 -1.55 3.10
C ASP A 455 6.47 -0.20 2.36
N VAL A 456 5.45 0.26 1.65
CA VAL A 456 5.37 1.54 0.90
C VAL A 456 6.37 1.64 -0.27
N ARG A 457 7.68 1.44 -0.04
CA ARG A 457 8.71 1.66 -1.07
C ARG A 457 8.55 0.78 -2.29
N PRO A 458 8.31 -0.54 -2.18
CA PRO A 458 8.14 -1.41 -3.35
C PRO A 458 6.97 -0.98 -4.24
N VAL A 459 5.91 -0.48 -3.64
CA VAL A 459 4.64 -0.14 -4.32
C VAL A 459 4.39 1.37 -4.43
N SER A 460 5.47 2.15 -4.53
CA SER A 460 5.38 3.63 -4.56
C SER A 460 4.53 4.16 -5.72
N MET A 461 4.58 3.50 -6.87
CA MET A 461 3.84 3.91 -8.07
C MET A 461 2.34 3.64 -7.92
N THR A 462 1.97 2.43 -7.58
CA THR A 462 0.55 2.05 -7.43
C THR A 462 -0.10 2.73 -6.23
N THR A 463 0.64 2.92 -5.12
CA THR A 463 0.18 3.77 -4.00
C THR A 463 -0.16 5.19 -4.46
N THR A 464 0.68 5.80 -5.30
CA THR A 464 0.41 7.13 -5.84
C THR A 464 -0.83 7.13 -6.73
N ALA A 465 -1.03 6.11 -7.57
CA ALA A 465 -2.20 5.98 -8.44
C ALA A 465 -3.51 5.89 -7.63
N VAL A 466 -3.55 5.03 -6.61
CA VAL A 466 -4.73 4.86 -5.76
C VAL A 466 -5.04 6.15 -4.99
N MET A 467 -4.03 6.78 -4.37
CA MET A 467 -4.25 7.98 -3.57
C MET A 467 -4.64 9.20 -4.41
N ASP A 468 -4.10 9.32 -5.62
CA ASP A 468 -4.52 10.33 -6.60
C ASP A 468 -5.99 10.13 -7.02
N LEU A 469 -6.39 8.88 -7.28
CA LEU A 469 -7.78 8.55 -7.59
C LEU A 469 -8.69 8.83 -6.39
N ALA A 470 -8.29 8.43 -5.20
CA ALA A 470 -9.06 8.67 -3.98
C ALA A 470 -9.27 10.16 -3.67
N TRP A 471 -8.30 11.00 -4.03
CA TRP A 471 -8.42 12.45 -3.91
C TRP A 471 -9.31 13.06 -5.01
N LYS A 472 -9.08 12.70 -6.28
CA LYS A 472 -9.66 13.36 -7.47
C LYS A 472 -10.96 12.72 -7.97
N GLY A 473 -11.27 11.47 -7.56
CA GLY A 473 -12.35 10.64 -8.10
C GLY A 473 -11.98 9.91 -9.40
N SER A 474 -10.96 10.37 -10.10
CA SER A 474 -10.48 9.74 -11.34
C SER A 474 -9.04 10.11 -11.63
N LEU A 475 -8.34 9.28 -12.40
CA LEU A 475 -7.08 9.66 -13.00
C LEU A 475 -7.32 10.41 -14.32
N PRO A 476 -6.44 11.36 -14.72
CA PRO A 476 -6.52 12.01 -16.02
C PRO A 476 -6.35 11.02 -17.18
N GLY A 477 -6.96 11.29 -18.34
CA GLY A 477 -6.74 10.49 -19.57
C GLY A 477 -7.95 9.69 -20.06
N GLY A 478 -9.03 9.59 -19.28
CA GLY A 478 -10.23 8.84 -19.68
C GLY A 478 -9.93 7.36 -19.95
N SER A 479 -10.14 6.87 -21.17
CA SER A 479 -9.84 5.47 -21.55
C SER A 479 -8.36 5.13 -21.50
N ASP A 480 -7.47 6.12 -21.58
CA ASP A 480 -6.02 5.95 -21.61
C ASP A 480 -5.37 6.33 -20.28
N ALA A 481 -6.17 6.47 -19.21
CA ALA A 481 -5.74 6.97 -17.90
C ALA A 481 -4.53 6.21 -17.33
N ALA A 482 -4.48 4.89 -17.47
CA ALA A 482 -3.35 4.09 -16.98
C ALA A 482 -2.06 4.36 -17.77
N ALA A 483 -2.13 4.39 -19.12
CA ALA A 483 -0.98 4.68 -19.97
C ALA A 483 -0.45 6.11 -19.75
N ASP A 484 -1.35 7.08 -19.57
CA ASP A 484 -0.98 8.46 -19.25
C ASP A 484 -0.37 8.56 -17.87
N PHE A 485 -0.88 7.79 -16.89
CA PHE A 485 -0.30 7.72 -15.55
C PHE A 485 1.12 7.14 -15.58
N TYR A 486 1.34 5.98 -16.23
CA TYR A 486 2.69 5.39 -16.37
C TYR A 486 3.66 6.38 -17.01
N ARG A 487 3.24 7.11 -18.04
CA ARG A 487 4.08 8.11 -18.71
C ARG A 487 4.40 9.30 -17.80
N ALA A 488 3.41 9.81 -17.07
CA ALA A 488 3.58 10.91 -16.14
C ALA A 488 4.49 10.51 -14.96
N TRP A 489 4.28 9.33 -14.39
CA TRP A 489 5.13 8.75 -13.36
C TRP A 489 6.57 8.60 -13.83
N ALA A 490 6.76 7.99 -15.01
CA ALA A 490 8.09 7.78 -15.58
C ALA A 490 8.79 9.11 -15.89
N ALA A 491 8.08 10.12 -16.40
CA ALA A 491 8.64 11.44 -16.62
C ALA A 491 9.11 12.11 -15.33
N LYS A 492 8.29 11.99 -14.28
CA LYS A 492 8.56 12.58 -12.96
C LYS A 492 9.71 11.89 -12.23
N GLN A 493 9.75 10.55 -12.28
CA GLN A 493 10.70 9.77 -11.52
C GLN A 493 12.04 9.51 -12.24
N PHE A 494 12.05 9.47 -13.56
CA PHE A 494 13.21 9.04 -14.35
C PHE A 494 13.65 10.06 -15.42
N GLY A 495 12.91 11.15 -15.58
CA GLY A 495 13.17 12.20 -16.54
C GLY A 495 12.37 12.07 -17.83
N SER A 496 12.11 13.21 -18.46
CA SER A 496 11.22 13.30 -19.65
C SER A 496 11.73 12.49 -20.85
N ARG A 497 13.07 12.34 -20.99
CA ARG A 497 13.69 11.55 -22.04
C ARG A 497 13.38 10.06 -21.92
N ALA A 498 13.31 9.54 -20.68
CA ALA A 498 13.02 8.14 -20.41
C ALA A 498 11.52 7.81 -20.40
N ALA A 499 10.65 8.82 -20.24
CA ALA A 499 9.24 8.68 -19.94
C ALA A 499 8.51 7.64 -20.80
N GLY A 500 8.61 7.75 -22.12
CA GLY A 500 7.89 6.84 -23.04
C GLY A 500 8.48 5.42 -23.07
N ALA A 501 9.79 5.27 -22.83
CA ALA A 501 10.42 3.95 -22.78
C ALA A 501 10.06 3.22 -21.48
N VAL A 502 10.15 3.91 -20.35
CA VAL A 502 9.85 3.32 -19.03
C VAL A 502 8.35 3.05 -18.87
N ALA A 503 7.47 3.90 -19.41
CA ALA A 503 6.03 3.60 -19.44
C ALA A 503 5.74 2.25 -20.12
N ARG A 504 6.35 1.99 -21.28
CA ARG A 504 6.20 0.70 -21.97
C ARG A 504 6.80 -0.48 -21.18
N VAL A 505 7.84 -0.23 -20.38
CA VAL A 505 8.36 -1.26 -19.46
C VAL A 505 7.31 -1.64 -18.42
N TYR A 506 6.64 -0.66 -17.79
CA TYR A 506 5.57 -0.95 -16.83
C TYR A 506 4.38 -1.67 -17.47
N GLU A 507 3.94 -1.21 -18.65
CA GLU A 507 2.86 -1.89 -19.38
C GLU A 507 3.19 -3.36 -19.71
N ALA A 508 4.46 -3.65 -20.02
CA ALA A 508 4.92 -4.99 -20.31
C ALA A 508 5.15 -5.82 -19.02
N TYR A 509 5.61 -5.18 -17.95
CA TYR A 509 5.86 -5.78 -16.65
C TYR A 509 4.61 -6.47 -16.10
N PHE A 510 3.48 -5.77 -16.03
CA PHE A 510 2.23 -6.31 -15.53
C PHE A 510 1.58 -7.38 -16.43
N LYS A 511 2.09 -7.58 -17.63
CA LYS A 511 1.66 -8.63 -18.58
C LYS A 511 2.62 -9.83 -18.62
N ALA A 512 3.74 -9.73 -17.92
CA ALA A 512 4.77 -10.76 -17.96
C ALA A 512 4.48 -11.97 -17.06
N PRO A 513 3.90 -11.84 -15.86
CA PRO A 513 3.63 -12.97 -15.00
C PRO A 513 2.77 -14.05 -15.65
N ALA A 514 2.90 -15.26 -15.16
CA ALA A 514 1.89 -16.29 -15.38
C ALA A 514 0.58 -15.89 -14.68
N HIS A 515 -0.54 -16.36 -15.19
CA HIS A 515 -1.87 -16.15 -14.64
C HIS A 515 -2.48 -17.48 -14.24
N ASP A 516 -3.06 -17.54 -13.06
CA ASP A 516 -3.81 -18.69 -12.58
C ASP A 516 -5.29 -18.31 -12.46
N ASP A 517 -6.15 -19.04 -13.17
CA ASP A 517 -7.61 -18.90 -13.14
C ASP A 517 -8.25 -19.60 -11.92
N ALA A 518 -7.45 -20.02 -10.93
CA ALA A 518 -7.95 -20.54 -9.67
C ALA A 518 -8.86 -19.52 -8.96
N ASP A 519 -9.63 -19.96 -8.00
CA ASP A 519 -10.47 -19.09 -7.18
C ASP A 519 -9.74 -18.75 -5.86
N PRO A 520 -9.38 -17.50 -5.63
CA PRO A 520 -9.48 -16.33 -6.52
C PRO A 520 -8.42 -16.33 -7.64
N PRO A 521 -8.74 -15.76 -8.82
CA PRO A 521 -7.80 -15.65 -9.91
C PRO A 521 -6.65 -14.68 -9.53
N HIS A 522 -5.42 -15.03 -9.92
CA HIS A 522 -4.25 -14.24 -9.55
C HIS A 522 -3.12 -14.32 -10.58
N ASP A 523 -2.32 -13.26 -10.63
CA ASP A 523 -1.05 -13.26 -11.34
C ASP A 523 0.06 -13.80 -10.41
N TYR A 524 1.05 -14.49 -10.97
CA TYR A 524 2.19 -14.96 -10.19
C TYR A 524 3.02 -13.80 -9.67
N GLY A 525 3.39 -13.87 -8.39
CA GLY A 525 4.18 -12.86 -7.71
C GLY A 525 5.39 -13.42 -6.98
N ASP A 526 6.22 -12.56 -6.40
CA ASP A 526 7.49 -12.93 -5.78
C ASP A 526 7.33 -13.99 -4.68
N GLN A 527 6.31 -13.93 -3.84
CA GLN A 527 6.07 -14.93 -2.80
C GLN A 527 5.70 -16.30 -3.38
N LEU A 528 4.82 -16.33 -4.39
CA LEU A 528 4.33 -17.59 -4.96
C LEU A 528 5.47 -18.45 -5.48
N TYR A 529 6.38 -17.86 -6.26
CA TYR A 529 7.49 -18.60 -6.83
C TYR A 529 8.31 -19.33 -5.76
N HIS A 530 8.59 -18.66 -4.66
CA HIS A 530 9.41 -19.20 -3.58
C HIS A 530 8.63 -20.18 -2.69
N THR A 531 7.38 -19.89 -2.40
CA THR A 531 6.52 -20.76 -1.58
C THR A 531 6.26 -22.10 -2.29
N GLU A 532 5.88 -22.07 -3.57
CA GLU A 532 5.62 -23.30 -4.34
C GLU A 532 6.91 -24.14 -4.50
N ALA A 533 8.05 -23.51 -4.78
CA ALA A 533 9.32 -24.22 -4.88
C ALA A 533 9.67 -24.95 -3.57
N ARG A 534 9.55 -24.27 -2.42
CA ARG A 534 9.79 -24.86 -1.12
C ARG A 534 8.82 -26.00 -0.82
N GLN A 535 7.53 -25.81 -1.08
CA GLN A 535 6.50 -26.83 -0.85
C GLN A 535 6.75 -28.09 -1.71
N MET A 536 7.11 -27.92 -2.99
CA MET A 536 7.42 -29.06 -3.87
C MET A 536 8.64 -29.85 -3.40
N MET A 537 9.74 -29.17 -3.07
CA MET A 537 10.93 -29.83 -2.55
C MET A 537 10.66 -30.57 -1.24
N LEU A 538 9.98 -29.94 -0.30
CA LEU A 538 9.61 -30.55 0.98
C LEU A 538 8.68 -31.76 0.80
N THR A 539 7.66 -31.65 -0.05
CA THR A 539 6.74 -32.75 -0.34
C THR A 539 7.48 -33.94 -0.94
N TYR A 540 8.40 -33.68 -1.88
CA TYR A 540 9.23 -34.75 -2.44
C TYR A 540 10.11 -35.43 -1.37
N MET A 541 10.78 -34.65 -0.52
CA MET A 541 11.63 -35.19 0.56
C MET A 541 10.86 -36.02 1.59
N ILE A 542 9.58 -35.69 1.81
CA ILE A 542 8.73 -36.44 2.76
C ILE A 542 8.16 -37.70 2.10
N ASP A 543 7.56 -37.58 0.91
CA ASP A 543 6.78 -38.63 0.30
C ASP A 543 7.63 -39.68 -0.48
N ALA A 544 8.73 -39.24 -1.07
CA ALA A 544 9.55 -40.12 -1.90
C ALA A 544 10.31 -41.21 -1.12
N PRO A 545 10.89 -40.89 0.07
CA PRO A 545 11.64 -41.88 0.87
C PRO A 545 10.86 -42.40 2.09
N LEU A 546 9.63 -41.97 2.35
CA LEU A 546 8.89 -42.34 3.57
C LEU A 546 8.78 -43.86 3.77
N GLU A 547 8.58 -44.63 2.74
CA GLU A 547 8.57 -46.09 2.84
C GLU A 547 9.92 -46.66 3.24
N THR A 548 11.00 -46.07 2.74
CA THR A 548 12.38 -46.51 3.04
C THR A 548 12.82 -45.95 4.41
N ILE A 549 12.45 -44.75 4.74
CA ILE A 549 12.84 -44.06 5.98
C ILE A 549 12.02 -44.55 7.17
N SER A 550 10.71 -44.79 7.03
CA SER A 550 9.88 -45.30 8.10
C SER A 550 10.32 -46.73 8.51
N ALA A 551 10.84 -47.52 7.57
CA ALA A 551 11.40 -48.83 7.86
C ALA A 551 12.74 -48.75 8.60
N GLN A 552 13.56 -47.70 8.40
CA GLN A 552 14.90 -47.54 8.95
C GLN A 552 14.98 -46.57 10.16
N SER A 553 14.04 -45.68 10.30
CA SER A 553 13.99 -44.69 11.39
C SER A 553 12.57 -44.48 11.91
N PRO A 554 12.04 -45.44 12.73
CA PRO A 554 10.65 -45.42 13.22
C PRO A 554 10.34 -44.24 14.17
N LYS A 555 11.31 -43.41 14.51
CA LYS A 555 11.12 -42.24 15.40
C LYS A 555 11.09 -40.90 14.66
N TRP A 556 11.19 -40.88 13.33
CA TRP A 556 11.10 -39.64 12.59
C TRP A 556 9.67 -39.14 12.56
N THR A 557 9.43 -37.98 13.11
CA THR A 557 8.16 -37.25 12.98
C THR A 557 8.42 -35.99 12.17
N PRO A 558 7.57 -35.65 11.20
CA PRO A 558 7.70 -34.39 10.49
C PRO A 558 7.76 -33.22 11.48
N PRO A 559 8.66 -32.26 11.28
CA PRO A 559 8.69 -31.07 12.11
C PRO A 559 7.32 -30.35 12.10
N ARG A 560 6.92 -29.76 13.24
CA ARG A 560 5.62 -29.10 13.41
C ARG A 560 5.29 -28.05 12.34
N PHE A 561 6.28 -27.36 11.84
CA PHE A 561 6.12 -26.31 10.82
C PHE A 561 5.80 -26.85 9.42
N LEU A 562 6.05 -28.11 9.13
CA LEU A 562 5.58 -28.75 7.91
C LEU A 562 4.08 -29.06 7.97
N SER A 563 3.51 -29.10 9.18
CA SER A 563 2.12 -29.43 9.42
C SER A 563 1.11 -28.44 8.78
N PRO A 564 1.31 -27.10 8.79
CA PRO A 564 0.39 -26.20 8.09
C PRO A 564 0.48 -26.29 6.57
N ALA A 565 1.67 -26.49 6.01
CA ALA A 565 1.85 -26.71 4.58
C ALA A 565 1.32 -28.09 4.14
N LEU A 566 1.47 -29.09 4.98
CA LEU A 566 0.96 -30.45 4.79
C LEU A 566 -0.54 -30.60 5.06
N GLY A 567 -1.18 -29.67 5.76
CA GLY A 567 -2.63 -29.63 6.00
C GLY A 567 -3.48 -29.34 4.75
N ARG A 568 -2.86 -28.92 3.66
CA ARG A 568 -3.43 -29.01 2.30
C ARG A 568 -3.08 -30.40 1.79
N ASN A 569 -3.97 -31.08 1.09
CA ASN A 569 -3.75 -32.42 0.48
C ASN A 569 -2.49 -32.47 -0.38
N VAL A 570 -1.33 -32.34 0.23
CA VAL A 570 -0.02 -32.43 -0.39
C VAL A 570 0.41 -33.89 -0.37
N GLY A 571 0.35 -34.55 -1.49
CA GLY A 571 0.78 -35.92 -1.71
C GLY A 571 1.44 -36.02 -3.08
N LYS A 572 1.83 -37.23 -3.47
CA LYS A 572 2.48 -37.48 -4.77
C LYS A 572 1.65 -36.97 -5.94
N ASP A 573 0.33 -37.06 -5.87
CA ASP A 573 -0.55 -36.59 -6.95
C ASP A 573 -0.53 -35.06 -7.05
N TRP A 574 -0.66 -34.36 -5.91
CA TRP A 574 -0.50 -32.91 -5.87
C TRP A 574 0.86 -32.47 -6.41
N LEU A 575 1.93 -33.12 -5.95
CA LEU A 575 3.30 -32.79 -6.38
C LEU A 575 3.47 -32.91 -7.90
N ARG A 576 2.93 -33.99 -8.48
CA ARG A 576 2.99 -34.26 -9.93
C ARG A 576 2.17 -33.23 -10.73
N GLU A 577 0.95 -32.95 -10.26
CA GLU A 577 0.06 -31.99 -10.90
C GLU A 577 0.64 -30.58 -10.83
N THR A 578 1.14 -30.18 -9.65
CA THR A 578 1.77 -28.87 -9.43
C THR A 578 3.03 -28.73 -10.28
N ALA A 579 3.93 -29.72 -10.27
CA ALA A 579 5.14 -29.66 -11.10
C ALA A 579 4.82 -29.50 -12.60
N ALA A 580 3.82 -30.24 -13.10
CA ALA A 580 3.38 -30.12 -14.49
C ALA A 580 2.79 -28.75 -14.81
N LYS A 581 1.99 -28.19 -13.88
CA LYS A 581 1.41 -26.85 -13.97
C LYS A 581 2.52 -25.79 -14.02
N GLU A 582 3.47 -25.84 -13.08
CA GLU A 582 4.50 -24.82 -12.96
C GLU A 582 5.50 -24.84 -14.13
N ILE A 583 5.81 -26.03 -14.70
CA ILE A 583 6.58 -26.13 -15.94
C ILE A 583 5.88 -25.39 -17.07
N GLN A 584 4.57 -25.56 -17.22
CA GLN A 584 3.80 -24.85 -18.26
C GLN A 584 3.73 -23.36 -17.99
N GLN A 585 3.25 -22.95 -16.81
CA GLN A 585 3.00 -21.57 -16.45
C GLN A 585 4.29 -20.72 -16.49
N CYS A 586 5.34 -21.20 -15.83
CA CYS A 586 6.61 -20.50 -15.80
C CYS A 586 7.33 -20.55 -17.16
N GLY A 587 7.21 -21.66 -17.89
CA GLY A 587 7.76 -21.81 -19.24
C GLY A 587 7.13 -20.82 -20.23
N ASP A 588 5.83 -20.62 -20.16
CA ASP A 588 5.09 -19.64 -20.98
C ASP A 588 5.37 -18.19 -20.58
N ALA A 589 5.67 -17.93 -19.30
CA ALA A 589 5.98 -16.61 -18.78
C ALA A 589 7.42 -16.16 -19.05
N GLN A 590 8.40 -17.08 -19.04
CA GLN A 590 9.81 -16.73 -19.15
C GLN A 590 10.17 -15.86 -20.37
N PRO A 591 9.69 -16.15 -21.59
CA PRO A 591 9.97 -15.28 -22.73
C PRO A 591 9.40 -13.88 -22.58
N ARG A 592 8.27 -13.69 -21.88
CA ARG A 592 7.69 -12.37 -21.58
C ARG A 592 8.60 -11.61 -20.60
N TRP A 593 9.04 -12.25 -19.53
CA TRP A 593 10.00 -11.70 -18.58
C TRP A 593 11.32 -11.29 -19.24
N ASP A 594 11.88 -12.14 -20.12
CA ASP A 594 13.09 -11.83 -20.87
C ASP A 594 12.92 -10.62 -21.80
N ALA A 595 11.74 -10.48 -22.40
CA ALA A 595 11.42 -9.32 -23.23
C ALA A 595 11.33 -8.03 -22.41
N VAL A 596 10.69 -8.08 -21.23
CA VAL A 596 10.61 -6.94 -20.29
C VAL A 596 12.00 -6.53 -19.81
N TRP A 597 12.82 -7.49 -19.40
CA TRP A 597 14.20 -7.25 -18.99
C TRP A 597 15.02 -6.53 -20.06
N LYS A 598 14.94 -7.02 -21.29
CA LYS A 598 15.61 -6.40 -22.44
C LYS A 598 15.12 -4.97 -22.70
N GLN A 599 13.82 -4.71 -22.58
CA GLN A 599 13.25 -3.38 -22.72
C GLN A 599 13.74 -2.45 -21.61
N ALA A 600 13.78 -2.93 -20.36
CA ALA A 600 14.25 -2.14 -19.23
C ALA A 600 15.74 -1.77 -19.36
N LEU A 601 16.59 -2.71 -19.76
CA LEU A 601 18.01 -2.41 -20.04
C LEU A 601 18.16 -1.38 -21.18
N ALA A 602 17.33 -1.44 -22.20
CA ALA A 602 17.36 -0.47 -23.30
C ALA A 602 16.86 0.92 -22.88
N ALA A 603 16.02 1.03 -21.85
CA ALA A 603 15.53 2.29 -21.31
C ALA A 603 16.53 2.95 -20.33
N GLU A 604 17.41 2.21 -19.66
CA GLU A 604 18.35 2.72 -18.65
C GLU A 604 19.22 3.90 -19.15
N PRO A 605 19.80 3.89 -20.37
CA PRO A 605 20.58 5.03 -20.86
C PRO A 605 19.79 6.32 -21.10
N LEU A 606 18.45 6.23 -21.10
CA LEU A 606 17.55 7.38 -21.25
C LEU A 606 17.23 8.04 -19.91
N VAL A 607 17.46 7.35 -18.80
CA VAL A 607 17.17 7.81 -17.44
C VAL A 607 18.13 8.93 -17.07
N ASP A 608 17.65 9.94 -16.35
CA ASP A 608 18.47 11.00 -15.81
C ASP A 608 19.50 10.43 -14.81
N ALA A 609 20.76 10.84 -14.93
CA ALA A 609 21.87 10.24 -14.18
C ALA A 609 21.64 10.21 -12.65
N ALA A 610 21.03 11.25 -12.09
CA ALA A 610 20.69 11.32 -10.67
C ALA A 610 19.61 10.32 -10.26
N ARG A 611 18.86 9.78 -11.22
CA ARG A 611 17.74 8.86 -11.00
C ARG A 611 18.09 7.39 -11.27
N LEU A 612 19.28 7.12 -11.79
CA LEU A 612 19.73 5.76 -12.08
C LEU A 612 19.69 4.81 -10.87
N PRO A 613 20.10 5.22 -9.65
CA PRO A 613 20.01 4.32 -8.50
C PRO A 613 18.57 3.88 -8.22
N PHE A 614 17.61 4.82 -8.28
CA PHE A 614 16.19 4.50 -8.09
C PHE A 614 15.63 3.66 -9.24
N TYR A 615 16.03 3.92 -10.49
CA TYR A 615 15.65 3.11 -11.64
C TYR A 615 16.09 1.65 -11.49
N ARG A 616 17.33 1.45 -11.06
CA ARG A 616 17.88 0.11 -10.79
C ARG A 616 17.12 -0.61 -9.68
N ALA A 617 16.76 0.10 -8.62
CA ALA A 617 16.02 -0.46 -7.51
C ALA A 617 14.54 -0.74 -7.84
N GLN A 618 13.85 0.22 -8.48
CA GLN A 618 12.41 0.15 -8.68
C GLN A 618 11.98 -0.51 -9.99
N VAL A 619 12.88 -0.61 -10.96
CA VAL A 619 12.57 -1.21 -12.27
C VAL A 619 13.41 -2.46 -12.49
N LEU A 620 14.75 -2.33 -12.51
CA LEU A 620 15.62 -3.47 -12.85
C LEU A 620 15.57 -4.56 -11.77
N ALA A 621 15.66 -4.22 -10.50
CA ALA A 621 15.65 -5.21 -9.42
C ALA A 621 14.31 -5.95 -9.35
N MET A 622 13.18 -5.24 -9.46
CA MET A 622 11.87 -5.88 -9.44
C MET A 622 11.66 -6.84 -10.62
N ILE A 623 12.12 -6.47 -11.81
CA ILE A 623 12.07 -7.35 -12.99
C ILE A 623 12.97 -8.56 -12.77
N ALA A 624 14.21 -8.37 -12.29
CA ALA A 624 15.15 -9.44 -12.04
C ALA A 624 14.63 -10.43 -11.00
N ILE A 625 14.09 -9.94 -9.87
CA ILE A 625 13.49 -10.77 -8.83
C ILE A 625 12.41 -11.67 -9.44
N ASN A 626 11.40 -11.12 -10.11
CA ASN A 626 10.31 -11.91 -10.68
C ASN A 626 10.79 -12.84 -11.80
N ARG A 627 11.64 -12.36 -12.71
CA ARG A 627 12.17 -13.12 -13.83
C ARG A 627 12.95 -14.34 -13.37
N GLU A 628 13.86 -14.16 -12.41
CA GLU A 628 14.73 -15.24 -11.94
C GLU A 628 14.01 -16.15 -10.95
N SER A 629 13.05 -15.65 -10.17
CA SER A 629 12.16 -16.48 -9.36
C SER A 629 11.29 -17.38 -10.23
N ASN A 630 10.75 -16.86 -11.33
CA ASN A 630 10.04 -17.66 -12.34
C ASN A 630 10.92 -18.77 -12.92
N ARG A 631 12.18 -18.43 -13.29
CA ARG A 631 13.15 -19.40 -13.80
C ARG A 631 13.50 -20.46 -12.75
N MET A 632 13.70 -20.05 -11.50
CA MET A 632 14.00 -20.96 -10.39
C MET A 632 12.86 -21.97 -10.17
N LEU A 633 11.59 -21.49 -10.12
CA LEU A 633 10.43 -22.37 -9.97
C LEU A 633 10.29 -23.34 -11.14
N PHE A 634 10.48 -22.86 -12.38
CA PHE A 634 10.51 -23.72 -13.57
C PHE A 634 11.53 -24.88 -13.44
N LEU A 635 12.75 -24.56 -13.00
CA LEU A 635 13.83 -25.55 -12.83
C LEU A 635 13.54 -26.54 -11.70
N VAL A 636 13.01 -26.07 -10.56
CA VAL A 636 12.61 -26.96 -9.45
C VAL A 636 11.49 -27.90 -9.90
N ALA A 637 10.47 -27.40 -10.58
CA ALA A 637 9.37 -28.19 -11.10
C ALA A 637 9.85 -29.23 -12.13
N GLY A 638 10.76 -28.84 -13.03
CA GLY A 638 11.43 -29.73 -13.99
C GLY A 638 12.19 -30.86 -13.29
N ALA A 639 12.98 -30.50 -12.26
CA ALA A 639 13.72 -31.49 -11.47
C ALA A 639 12.78 -32.50 -10.79
N ILE A 640 11.71 -32.04 -10.15
CA ILE A 640 10.71 -32.94 -9.55
C ILE A 640 10.10 -33.86 -10.59
N GLN A 641 9.71 -33.37 -11.75
CA GLN A 641 9.17 -34.20 -12.83
C GLN A 641 10.20 -35.24 -13.36
N ASN A 642 11.46 -34.83 -13.46
CA ASN A 642 12.54 -35.74 -13.89
C ASN A 642 12.84 -36.80 -12.82
N LEU A 643 12.79 -36.49 -11.55
CA LEU A 643 12.91 -37.47 -10.45
C LEU A 643 11.78 -38.51 -10.50
N GLU A 644 10.55 -38.08 -10.72
CA GLU A 644 9.38 -38.97 -10.88
C GLU A 644 9.55 -39.94 -12.08
N LYS A 645 10.24 -39.50 -13.14
CA LYS A 645 10.56 -40.31 -14.32
C LYS A 645 11.84 -41.16 -14.18
N GLY A 646 12.55 -41.04 -13.05
CA GLY A 646 13.83 -41.71 -12.82
C GLY A 646 15.05 -41.07 -13.52
N ASN A 647 14.90 -39.86 -14.07
CA ASN A 647 15.93 -39.10 -14.76
C ASN A 647 16.79 -38.28 -13.76
N THR A 648 17.41 -38.95 -12.78
CA THR A 648 18.11 -38.31 -11.67
C THR A 648 19.24 -37.35 -12.10
N VAL A 649 19.95 -37.69 -13.19
CA VAL A 649 21.05 -36.84 -13.70
C VAL A 649 20.51 -35.48 -14.18
N GLN A 650 19.42 -35.49 -14.95
CA GLN A 650 18.79 -34.26 -15.44
C GLN A 650 18.23 -33.43 -14.29
N ALA A 651 17.57 -34.08 -13.34
CA ALA A 651 17.04 -33.40 -12.16
C ALA A 651 18.13 -32.67 -11.37
N ARG A 652 19.28 -33.30 -11.14
CA ARG A 652 20.42 -32.67 -10.45
C ARG A 652 20.99 -31.50 -11.23
N GLN A 653 21.02 -31.57 -12.55
CA GLN A 653 21.46 -30.48 -13.40
C GLN A 653 20.50 -29.27 -13.25
N GLU A 654 19.20 -29.51 -13.31
CA GLU A 654 18.19 -28.45 -13.15
C GLU A 654 18.27 -27.77 -11.78
N ILE A 655 18.42 -28.54 -10.70
CA ILE A 655 18.63 -27.98 -9.35
C ILE A 655 19.94 -27.16 -9.30
N ALA A 656 21.04 -27.65 -9.89
CA ALA A 656 22.27 -26.87 -9.91
C ALA A 656 22.15 -25.57 -10.72
N GLU A 657 21.35 -25.54 -11.78
CA GLU A 657 21.10 -24.34 -12.60
C GLU A 657 20.31 -23.24 -11.83
N THR A 658 19.59 -23.58 -10.77
CA THR A 658 18.89 -22.56 -9.92
C THR A 658 19.87 -21.59 -9.27
N ARG A 659 21.13 -22.00 -9.04
CA ARG A 659 22.17 -21.13 -8.46
C ARG A 659 22.39 -19.87 -9.28
N ALA A 660 22.37 -19.97 -10.60
CA ALA A 660 22.54 -18.82 -11.47
C ALA A 660 21.36 -17.83 -11.33
N ALA A 661 20.14 -18.33 -11.11
CA ALA A 661 18.99 -17.47 -10.85
C ALA A 661 19.15 -16.71 -9.51
N PHE A 662 19.56 -17.39 -8.45
CA PHE A 662 19.82 -16.73 -7.15
C PHE A 662 20.96 -15.72 -7.22
N GLU A 663 22.04 -16.00 -7.97
CA GLU A 663 23.14 -15.05 -8.15
C GLU A 663 22.68 -13.78 -8.86
N GLU A 664 21.80 -13.87 -9.86
CA GLU A 664 21.24 -12.70 -10.54
C GLU A 664 20.29 -11.90 -9.62
N ILE A 665 19.50 -12.56 -8.78
CA ILE A 665 18.68 -11.89 -7.77
C ILE A 665 19.57 -11.14 -6.77
N ASP A 666 20.60 -11.77 -6.22
CA ASP A 666 21.54 -11.13 -5.29
C ASP A 666 22.20 -9.88 -5.87
N GLN A 667 22.62 -9.95 -7.14
CA GLN A 667 23.21 -8.81 -7.82
C GLN A 667 22.19 -7.66 -7.98
N ALA A 668 20.94 -7.98 -8.27
CA ALA A 668 19.87 -7.01 -8.42
C ALA A 668 19.53 -6.36 -7.07
N GLU A 669 19.39 -7.15 -6.02
CA GLU A 669 19.15 -6.64 -4.65
C GLU A 669 20.32 -5.78 -4.16
N ALA A 670 21.56 -6.22 -4.33
CA ALA A 670 22.75 -5.44 -3.99
C ALA A 670 22.81 -4.09 -4.74
N GLY A 671 22.37 -4.09 -6.02
CA GLY A 671 22.25 -2.88 -6.82
C GLY A 671 21.14 -1.94 -6.36
N ALA A 672 20.10 -2.47 -5.70
CA ALA A 672 18.97 -1.73 -5.16
C ALA A 672 19.23 -1.19 -3.74
N GLU A 673 20.21 -1.73 -3.03
CA GLU A 673 20.59 -1.33 -1.66
C GLU A 673 21.61 -0.20 -1.66
N TYR A 674 21.26 0.97 -2.17
CA TYR A 674 22.13 2.15 -2.22
C TYR A 674 21.76 3.18 -1.14
N GLY A 675 22.72 4.01 -0.73
CA GLY A 675 22.51 5.13 0.19
C GLY A 675 21.87 4.70 1.52
N LYS A 676 20.72 5.28 1.84
CA LYS A 676 19.96 4.94 3.06
C LYS A 676 19.28 3.56 2.98
N TRP A 677 19.14 2.97 1.80
CA TRP A 677 18.47 1.70 1.58
C TRP A 677 19.37 0.48 1.79
N LYS A 678 20.57 0.68 2.30
CA LYS A 678 21.45 -0.44 2.69
C LYS A 678 20.73 -1.35 3.68
N ASN A 679 20.81 -2.66 3.44
CA ASN A 679 20.12 -3.72 4.17
C ASN A 679 18.58 -3.67 4.02
N TRP A 680 18.06 -3.15 2.91
CA TRP A 680 16.62 -3.09 2.67
C TRP A 680 15.99 -4.49 2.68
N TYR A 681 16.61 -5.45 1.98
CA TYR A 681 16.10 -6.82 1.88
C TYR A 681 16.39 -7.69 3.11
N ARG A 682 17.03 -7.18 4.15
CA ARG A 682 17.20 -7.90 5.42
C ARG A 682 15.87 -8.34 6.05
N GLY A 683 14.79 -7.62 5.80
CA GLY A 683 13.43 -7.93 6.23
C GLY A 683 12.65 -8.85 5.29
N ASP A 684 13.27 -9.45 4.29
CA ASP A 684 12.62 -10.45 3.43
C ASP A 684 12.39 -11.76 4.18
N TRP A 685 11.47 -11.75 5.14
CA TRP A 685 11.16 -12.93 5.94
C TRP A 685 10.05 -13.79 5.37
N LEU A 686 9.15 -13.25 4.56
CA LEU A 686 8.00 -13.97 4.02
C LEU A 686 8.22 -14.48 2.59
N THR A 687 8.67 -13.66 1.66
CA THR A 687 9.12 -14.17 0.35
C THR A 687 10.28 -15.15 0.56
N GLY A 688 11.24 -14.77 1.38
CA GLY A 688 12.26 -15.67 1.87
C GLY A 688 13.14 -16.23 0.75
N ILE A 689 13.68 -15.37 -0.12
CA ILE A 689 14.54 -15.77 -1.24
C ILE A 689 15.75 -16.57 -0.74
N TYR A 690 16.40 -16.07 0.31
CA TYR A 690 17.56 -16.74 0.90
C TYR A 690 17.20 -18.11 1.52
N ARG A 691 15.99 -18.28 2.04
CA ARG A 691 15.49 -19.57 2.56
C ARG A 691 15.27 -20.58 1.44
N THR A 692 14.68 -20.14 0.34
CA THR A 692 14.51 -21.01 -0.82
C THR A 692 15.85 -21.52 -1.33
N ARG A 693 16.88 -20.65 -1.33
CA ARG A 693 18.26 -21.07 -1.64
C ARG A 693 18.78 -22.14 -0.68
N GLN A 694 18.60 -21.94 0.64
CA GLN A 694 18.99 -22.94 1.63
C GLN A 694 18.24 -24.26 1.43
N ASP A 695 16.95 -24.20 1.11
CA ASP A 695 16.15 -25.39 0.85
C ASP A 695 16.61 -26.12 -0.43
N VAL A 696 17.02 -25.39 -1.46
CA VAL A 696 17.65 -25.98 -2.66
C VAL A 696 18.95 -26.70 -2.30
N GLU A 697 19.81 -26.11 -1.48
CA GLU A 697 21.05 -26.76 -1.02
C GLU A 697 20.78 -28.01 -0.17
N ILE A 698 19.76 -27.99 0.67
CA ILE A 698 19.29 -29.13 1.45
C ILE A 698 18.76 -30.22 0.51
N PHE A 699 17.98 -29.82 -0.48
CA PHE A 699 17.41 -30.74 -1.46
C PHE A 699 18.50 -31.42 -2.30
N GLU A 700 19.55 -30.72 -2.75
CA GLU A 700 20.72 -31.33 -3.40
C GLU A 700 21.37 -32.40 -2.52
N LYS A 701 21.65 -32.07 -1.25
CA LYS A 701 22.25 -33.02 -0.29
C LYS A 701 21.34 -34.21 -0.06
N PHE A 702 20.02 -33.98 0.02
CA PHE A 702 19.04 -35.07 0.14
C PHE A 702 19.06 -36.00 -1.08
N LEU A 703 19.22 -35.48 -2.29
CA LEU A 703 19.35 -36.30 -3.49
C LEU A 703 20.62 -37.13 -3.50
N ASP A 704 21.70 -36.71 -2.83
CA ASP A 704 22.95 -37.45 -2.65
C ASP A 704 22.82 -38.54 -1.60
N ASP A 705 22.26 -38.25 -0.45
CA ASP A 705 22.09 -39.19 0.67
C ASP A 705 20.79 -38.89 1.44
N PRO A 706 19.67 -39.48 1.06
CA PRO A 706 18.38 -39.24 1.73
C PRO A 706 18.36 -39.54 3.23
N LEU A 707 19.22 -40.44 3.70
CA LEU A 707 19.19 -40.87 5.11
C LEU A 707 19.91 -39.93 6.05
N THR A 708 20.93 -39.21 5.61
CA THR A 708 21.74 -38.30 6.42
C THR A 708 21.24 -36.83 6.35
N HIS A 709 20.46 -36.47 5.36
CA HIS A 709 20.09 -35.09 5.05
C HIS A 709 18.59 -34.77 5.23
N LEU A 710 17.89 -35.52 6.07
CA LEU A 710 16.54 -35.22 6.52
C LEU A 710 16.48 -34.21 7.68
N ALA A 711 17.51 -33.41 7.82
CA ALA A 711 17.40 -32.28 8.74
C ALA A 711 16.28 -31.34 8.25
N PRO A 712 15.39 -30.90 9.16
CA PRO A 712 14.37 -29.96 8.76
C PRO A 712 15.04 -28.69 8.20
N PRO A 713 14.50 -28.12 7.11
CA PRO A 713 14.96 -26.84 6.62
C PRO A 713 14.90 -25.80 7.72
N LEU A 714 15.89 -24.94 7.82
CA LEU A 714 15.95 -23.83 8.79
C LEU A 714 14.92 -22.71 8.49
N VAL A 715 13.93 -23.01 7.70
CA VAL A 715 12.98 -22.10 7.05
C VAL A 715 12.22 -21.21 8.02
N TRP A 716 12.08 -21.64 9.30
CA TRP A 716 11.18 -20.97 10.24
C TRP A 716 11.88 -20.19 11.37
N THR A 717 13.20 -20.23 11.45
CA THR A 717 13.93 -19.54 12.53
C THR A 717 13.75 -18.02 12.44
N ASP A 718 13.79 -17.47 11.24
CA ASP A 718 13.64 -16.02 11.08
C ASP A 718 12.18 -15.58 11.13
N TRP A 719 11.26 -16.42 10.61
CA TRP A 719 9.83 -16.19 10.80
C TRP A 719 9.43 -16.24 12.27
N GLU A 720 9.96 -17.20 13.03
CA GLU A 720 9.73 -17.25 14.47
C GLU A 720 10.29 -15.99 15.16
N ALA A 721 11.48 -15.55 14.80
CA ALA A 721 12.08 -14.33 15.33
C ALA A 721 11.26 -13.09 14.93
N TYR A 722 10.83 -12.99 13.65
CA TYR A 722 9.93 -11.95 13.19
C TYR A 722 8.59 -12.00 13.93
N TYR A 723 8.00 -13.17 14.05
CA TYR A 723 6.76 -13.38 14.80
C TYR A 723 6.90 -12.92 16.24
N HIS A 724 8.03 -13.20 16.89
CA HIS A 724 8.34 -12.70 18.22
C HIS A 724 8.54 -11.19 18.27
N ILE A 725 9.09 -10.55 17.28
CA ILE A 725 9.20 -9.08 17.20
C ILE A 725 7.83 -8.43 17.04
N MET A 726 7.02 -8.94 16.14
CA MET A 726 5.74 -8.35 15.77
C MET A 726 4.59 -8.76 16.69
N HIS A 727 4.62 -9.98 17.23
CA HIS A 727 3.52 -10.56 18.02
C HIS A 727 3.84 -10.69 19.49
N TYR A 728 4.81 -10.00 19.96
CA TYR A 728 5.45 -10.25 21.22
C TYR A 728 4.53 -10.11 22.46
N GLU A 729 4.55 -11.11 23.32
CA GLU A 729 3.81 -11.20 24.60
C GLU A 729 4.56 -10.54 25.77
N GLY A 730 5.11 -9.34 25.62
CA GLY A 730 5.67 -8.58 26.72
C GLY A 730 7.17 -8.25 26.67
N ASP A 731 8.03 -8.87 25.85
CA ASP A 731 9.45 -8.52 25.74
C ASP A 731 9.87 -8.13 24.32
N ARG A 732 9.75 -6.89 23.97
CA ARG A 732 10.18 -6.33 22.69
C ARG A 732 11.71 -6.29 22.51
N SER A 733 12.46 -7.02 23.34
CA SER A 733 13.91 -7.07 23.35
C SER A 733 14.51 -8.26 22.61
N VAL A 734 13.71 -9.07 21.93
CA VAL A 734 14.24 -10.18 21.12
C VAL A 734 15.00 -9.62 19.93
N GLU A 735 16.32 -9.68 19.99
CA GLU A 735 17.18 -9.38 18.84
C GLU A 735 17.05 -10.51 17.81
N VAL A 736 16.70 -10.14 16.57
CA VAL A 736 16.88 -11.04 15.42
C VAL A 736 18.38 -11.23 15.21
N LYS A 737 18.85 -12.43 15.45
CA LYS A 737 20.27 -12.80 15.27
C LYS A 737 20.55 -13.13 13.81
#